data_ca3686bab0f3a24eaa48f6abbf03b72f
#
_entry.id   ca3686bab0f3a24eaa48f6abbf03b72f
#
_cell.length_a   1.000
_cell.length_b   1.000
_cell.length_c   1.000
_cell.angle_alpha   90.00
_cell.angle_beta   90.00
_cell.angle_gamma   90.00
#
_symmetry.space_group_name_H-M   'P 1'
#
loop_
_entity.id
_entity.type
_entity.pdbx_description
1 polymer ?
#
loop_
_entity_poly.entity_id
_entity_poly.type
_entity_poly.pdbx_seq_one_letter_code
_entity_poly.pdbx_strand_id
1 'polypeptide(L)'
;MQFFSRRGYASLIVCTVLLFFAVMPGSLAAQNSAGGSITGTVTDPSGRAVQKVTVNARNQSTHHEQGATSGDQGGFTLANLPAGTYDLTITAPGFATTVRNNIQISAGQTQNIPVQLEIGSGATSVEVQAIAGNSIAAQHALSQDSLDTESPQSLISGEFIRNFTPATTDFSELINIAPGTISYNPNGVGLGQGTMYFRGFVDGDYNITWDGIPFNDSNNPTHHSWAFFPGPWIGGVDFDRSPGSASTIGQATYGGSINLLSRDIPSQQSVQPEVSYGSFNTLLIDGQYNTGMLGPHKNIGLSLDVHRMTSDGFQTLNYLERNAGEIKVLYKPTDNTTITGYSGVVNLFGNAPNVSAYRAQINAYGWNYLMENNDPTSAFYQKYNTNTVPTDFEYVGVRSSLSHGWILDVKPYTYSYNNAQYYANDNPNDMTGLATGPNGTSGWITEANCSIQIADQNGAIARCATDKLNSYRKYGETSTVSKTSKYGVLRFGLWYEWATSNRFQIPSDPITHQDQAVPNFHENYWTNSVNPFIEYEWHATRKLTVTVGDKYAWYGLTFKQYADNGKVVGNLNGAPFVTSSGASGANLPSAQANYRLTDHWSVYGQFGKGDEIPPTSVFDVTGGGKEVSKLPTPQQTSAYQGGTVVKLNRLTMDADYYRVKFQNNYIPFQVANPNNPGFDLNEYYLGPDSVTQGFEAEVNASLGYGLNLYANGTVGKANYTGSGVPSGLNVADTPAYTQGLGLTYQAHGMDLGVIEKRVGDYYNDNGSYHNQAYVAPYNNVNLFLNYTIRRSSLFDGSKIRFSVNNLFNSDNVVDVFPFNSPTPVNGSAYIATTAPSPLDQLNLTSGRSFMVSFKLVINREK
;
A
#
# COMPACT_ATOMS: atom_id res chain seq x y z
N MET A 1 1.83 22.93 38.67
CA MET A 1 0.65 22.15 39.01
C MET A 1 0.16 21.57 37.69
N GLN A 2 0.35 20.35 37.33
CA GLN A 2 0.26 19.06 38.01
C GLN A 2 1.02 17.99 37.23
N PHE A 3 1.90 17.32 37.90
CA PHE A 3 2.44 16.03 37.45
C PHE A 3 1.41 14.95 37.80
N PHE A 4 0.80 14.31 36.79
CA PHE A 4 0.24 12.97 36.95
C PHE A 4 1.08 12.00 36.14
N SER A 5 1.73 11.10 36.84
CA SER A 5 2.68 10.15 36.29
C SER A 5 1.97 9.13 35.37
N ARG A 6 2.47 9.01 34.15
CA ARG A 6 2.01 8.06 33.11
C ARG A 6 2.09 6.57 33.48
N ARG A 7 2.62 6.24 34.66
CA ARG A 7 2.76 4.85 35.15
C ARG A 7 1.52 4.24 35.80
N GLY A 8 0.51 5.02 36.14
CA GLY A 8 -0.69 4.55 36.86
C GLY A 8 -1.73 3.84 35.98
N TYR A 9 -1.80 4.12 34.71
CA TYR A 9 -2.87 3.59 33.83
C TYR A 9 -2.60 2.16 33.32
N ALA A 10 -1.35 1.78 33.12
CA ALA A 10 -1.02 0.42 32.70
C ALA A 10 -1.39 -0.63 33.76
N SER A 11 -1.23 -0.30 35.03
CA SER A 11 -1.61 -1.20 36.13
C SER A 11 -3.11 -1.33 36.31
N LEU A 12 -3.89 -0.29 36.02
CA LEU A 12 -5.36 -0.33 36.18
C LEU A 12 -6.01 -1.18 35.06
N ILE A 13 -5.50 -1.11 33.84
CA ILE A 13 -6.02 -1.87 32.68
C ILE A 13 -5.72 -3.37 32.84
N VAL A 14 -4.53 -3.73 33.31
CA VAL A 14 -4.17 -5.13 33.58
C VAL A 14 -5.02 -5.73 34.68
N CYS A 15 -5.31 -4.97 35.75
CA CYS A 15 -6.21 -5.42 36.83
C CYS A 15 -7.68 -5.56 36.37
N THR A 16 -8.17 -4.71 35.49
CA THR A 16 -9.55 -4.78 34.97
C THR A 16 -9.72 -5.97 34.02
N VAL A 17 -8.71 -6.31 33.24
CA VAL A 17 -8.73 -7.50 32.36
C VAL A 17 -8.65 -8.80 33.17
N LEU A 18 -7.90 -8.83 34.27
CA LEU A 18 -7.79 -10.00 35.14
C LEU A 18 -9.04 -10.25 36.01
N LEU A 19 -9.81 -9.21 36.37
CA LEU A 19 -11.06 -9.36 37.12
C LEU A 19 -12.22 -9.92 36.29
N PHE A 20 -12.18 -9.83 34.95
CA PHE A 20 -13.20 -10.41 34.08
C PHE A 20 -13.10 -11.93 33.93
N PHE A 21 -11.98 -12.55 34.34
CA PHE A 21 -11.74 -14.01 34.25
C PHE A 21 -12.33 -14.86 35.39
N ALA A 22 -12.92 -14.24 36.41
CA ALA A 22 -13.26 -14.95 37.67
C ALA A 22 -14.69 -15.49 37.77
N VAL A 23 -15.60 -15.29 36.78
CA VAL A 23 -17.00 -15.72 36.91
C VAL A 23 -17.51 -16.38 35.64
N MET A 24 -17.41 -17.68 35.49
CA MET A 24 -18.35 -18.51 34.69
C MET A 24 -18.24 -20.02 35.06
N PRO A 25 -19.33 -20.75 35.31
CA PRO A 25 -19.34 -22.19 35.45
C PRO A 25 -19.64 -22.92 34.12
N GLY A 26 -19.02 -24.07 33.94
CA GLY A 26 -19.13 -24.87 32.74
C GLY A 26 -20.21 -25.98 32.81
N SER A 27 -20.54 -26.55 31.66
CA SER A 27 -21.15 -27.88 31.53
C SER A 27 -20.82 -28.53 30.20
N LEU A 28 -20.38 -29.77 30.22
CA LEU A 28 -20.02 -30.66 29.12
C LEU A 28 -21.18 -31.56 28.72
N ALA A 29 -21.34 -31.84 27.43
CA ALA A 29 -21.91 -33.10 26.93
C ALA A 29 -21.48 -33.37 25.49
N ALA A 30 -20.98 -34.56 25.23
CA ALA A 30 -20.58 -35.09 23.92
C ALA A 30 -21.66 -36.02 23.36
N GLN A 31 -21.91 -35.93 22.03
CA GLN A 31 -22.63 -37.00 21.31
C GLN A 31 -22.16 -37.15 19.87
N ASN A 32 -21.94 -38.37 19.45
CA ASN A 32 -21.67 -38.80 18.07
C ASN A 32 -22.93 -38.65 17.20
N SER A 33 -22.76 -38.08 16.00
CA SER A 33 -23.89 -37.94 15.05
C SER A 33 -23.49 -38.44 13.64
N ALA A 34 -24.43 -39.18 13.01
CA ALA A 34 -24.35 -39.59 11.62
C ALA A 34 -24.27 -38.35 10.70
N GLY A 35 -23.43 -38.40 9.63
CA GLY A 35 -23.24 -37.24 8.74
C GLY A 35 -24.51 -36.92 7.92
N GLY A 36 -24.68 -35.63 7.61
CA GLY A 36 -25.64 -35.11 6.63
C GLY A 36 -25.03 -34.99 5.24
N SER A 37 -25.76 -34.39 4.28
CA SER A 37 -25.27 -34.17 2.93
C SER A 37 -25.75 -32.85 2.33
N ILE A 38 -24.95 -32.26 1.42
CA ILE A 38 -25.37 -31.15 0.56
C ILE A 38 -25.43 -31.66 -0.87
N THR A 39 -26.54 -31.43 -1.53
CA THR A 39 -26.75 -31.70 -2.95
C THR A 39 -27.14 -30.40 -3.66
N GLY A 40 -26.94 -30.33 -4.96
CA GLY A 40 -27.38 -29.17 -5.74
C GLY A 40 -27.13 -29.34 -7.22
N THR A 41 -27.56 -28.34 -7.98
CA THR A 41 -27.26 -28.22 -9.42
C THR A 41 -26.63 -26.87 -9.67
N VAL A 42 -25.60 -26.86 -10.49
CA VAL A 42 -24.92 -25.63 -10.90
C VAL A 42 -25.34 -25.29 -12.33
N THR A 43 -25.82 -24.06 -12.52
CA THR A 43 -26.28 -23.58 -13.84
C THR A 43 -25.57 -22.27 -14.18
N ASP A 44 -25.46 -21.97 -15.48
CA ASP A 44 -25.00 -20.68 -15.99
C ASP A 44 -26.16 -19.64 -15.92
N PRO A 45 -25.90 -18.34 -16.21
CA PRO A 45 -26.94 -17.31 -16.19
C PRO A 45 -28.10 -17.56 -17.18
N SER A 46 -27.93 -18.47 -18.16
CA SER A 46 -28.98 -18.88 -19.08
C SER A 46 -29.78 -20.12 -18.61
N GLY A 47 -29.46 -20.62 -17.40
CA GLY A 47 -30.09 -21.81 -16.82
C GLY A 47 -29.55 -23.14 -17.33
N ARG A 48 -28.45 -23.18 -18.10
CA ARG A 48 -27.81 -24.41 -18.57
C ARG A 48 -26.90 -24.99 -17.49
N ALA A 49 -26.92 -26.31 -17.40
CA ALA A 49 -26.06 -27.02 -16.49
C ALA A 49 -24.56 -26.78 -16.80
N VAL A 50 -23.77 -26.43 -15.76
CA VAL A 50 -22.32 -26.27 -15.84
C VAL A 50 -21.66 -27.49 -15.22
N GLN A 51 -20.93 -28.23 -16.08
CA GLN A 51 -20.18 -29.40 -15.67
C GLN A 51 -18.78 -29.04 -15.16
N LYS A 52 -18.19 -29.93 -14.35
CA LYS A 52 -16.82 -29.78 -13.80
C LYS A 52 -16.61 -28.53 -12.95
N VAL A 53 -17.66 -28.04 -12.33
CA VAL A 53 -17.60 -26.97 -11.35
C VAL A 53 -17.06 -27.55 -10.04
N THR A 54 -16.08 -26.92 -9.47
CA THR A 54 -15.58 -27.23 -8.13
C THR A 54 -16.51 -26.66 -7.09
N VAL A 55 -16.99 -27.52 -6.19
CA VAL A 55 -17.86 -27.15 -5.06
C VAL A 55 -17.15 -27.57 -3.79
N ASN A 56 -16.80 -26.64 -2.93
CA ASN A 56 -16.13 -26.89 -1.66
C ASN A 56 -17.00 -26.43 -0.48
N ALA A 57 -17.24 -27.32 0.47
CA ALA A 57 -17.94 -27.02 1.71
C ALA A 57 -16.92 -26.95 2.86
N ARG A 58 -16.85 -25.83 3.52
CA ARG A 58 -16.01 -25.58 4.70
C ARG A 58 -16.87 -25.46 5.93
N ASN A 59 -16.64 -26.30 6.92
CA ASN A 59 -17.29 -26.20 8.22
C ASN A 59 -16.77 -24.97 8.99
N GLN A 60 -17.66 -24.08 9.39
CA GLN A 60 -17.30 -22.82 10.05
C GLN A 60 -16.63 -23.01 11.41
N SER A 61 -16.97 -24.09 12.14
CA SER A 61 -16.44 -24.34 13.49
C SER A 61 -15.18 -25.20 13.49
N THR A 62 -15.11 -26.21 12.60
CA THR A 62 -13.96 -27.13 12.56
C THR A 62 -12.97 -26.82 11.46
N HIS A 63 -13.33 -25.92 10.53
CA HIS A 63 -12.60 -25.57 9.31
C HIS A 63 -12.28 -26.79 8.41
N HIS A 64 -12.96 -27.92 8.67
CA HIS A 64 -12.83 -29.09 7.82
C HIS A 64 -13.51 -28.81 6.48
N GLU A 65 -12.79 -29.10 5.40
CA GLU A 65 -13.25 -28.88 4.04
C GLU A 65 -13.52 -30.20 3.34
N GLN A 66 -14.57 -30.22 2.54
CA GLN A 66 -14.92 -31.35 1.69
C GLN A 66 -15.34 -30.84 0.32
N GLY A 67 -14.68 -31.34 -0.73
CA GLY A 67 -14.93 -30.96 -2.11
C GLY A 67 -15.75 -31.96 -2.89
N ALA A 68 -16.50 -31.47 -3.88
CA ALA A 68 -17.16 -32.25 -4.92
C ALA A 68 -17.02 -31.51 -6.27
N THR A 69 -17.20 -32.25 -7.36
CA THR A 69 -17.21 -31.69 -8.72
C THR A 69 -18.55 -31.97 -9.36
N SER A 70 -19.13 -30.96 -10.06
CA SER A 70 -20.40 -31.16 -10.73
C SER A 70 -20.27 -32.07 -11.95
N GLY A 71 -21.23 -32.96 -12.09
CA GLY A 71 -21.33 -33.88 -13.24
C GLY A 71 -21.91 -33.20 -14.50
N ASP A 72 -22.15 -34.01 -15.56
CA ASP A 72 -22.59 -33.52 -16.89
C ASP A 72 -23.91 -32.77 -16.90
N GLN A 73 -24.79 -32.99 -15.90
CA GLN A 73 -26.05 -32.29 -15.70
C GLN A 73 -25.93 -31.18 -14.64
N GLY A 74 -24.70 -30.75 -14.29
CA GLY A 74 -24.47 -29.73 -13.28
C GLY A 74 -24.69 -30.18 -11.83
N GLY A 75 -25.10 -31.41 -11.59
CA GLY A 75 -25.40 -31.95 -10.26
C GLY A 75 -24.13 -32.20 -9.44
N PHE A 76 -24.13 -31.85 -8.15
CA PHE A 76 -23.08 -32.19 -7.21
C PHE A 76 -23.63 -32.77 -5.90
N THR A 77 -22.81 -33.52 -5.19
CA THR A 77 -23.14 -34.09 -3.89
C THR A 77 -21.94 -34.12 -2.98
N LEU A 78 -22.06 -33.50 -1.81
CA LEU A 78 -21.15 -33.57 -0.69
C LEU A 78 -21.79 -34.44 0.39
N ALA A 79 -21.33 -35.69 0.55
CA ALA A 79 -21.93 -36.68 1.47
C ALA A 79 -21.10 -36.77 2.75
N ASN A 80 -21.72 -37.31 3.83
CA ASN A 80 -21.07 -37.56 5.12
C ASN A 80 -20.47 -36.33 5.79
N LEU A 81 -21.11 -35.17 5.63
CA LEU A 81 -20.73 -33.97 6.33
C LEU A 81 -21.14 -34.06 7.81
N PRO A 82 -20.21 -33.87 8.77
CA PRO A 82 -20.60 -33.71 10.17
C PRO A 82 -21.66 -32.65 10.37
N ALA A 83 -22.52 -32.81 11.35
CA ALA A 83 -23.51 -31.78 11.68
C ALA A 83 -22.77 -30.47 12.03
N GLY A 84 -23.23 -29.32 11.45
CA GLY A 84 -22.61 -28.04 11.64
C GLY A 84 -23.03 -27.02 10.59
N THR A 85 -22.47 -25.82 10.68
CA THR A 85 -22.68 -24.76 9.69
C THR A 85 -21.52 -24.77 8.69
N TYR A 86 -21.87 -24.68 7.41
CA TYR A 86 -20.91 -24.73 6.30
C TYR A 86 -21.01 -23.51 5.42
N ASP A 87 -19.84 -23.08 4.90
CA ASP A 87 -19.77 -22.18 3.77
C ASP A 87 -19.45 -23.01 2.52
N LEU A 88 -20.22 -22.80 1.48
CA LEU A 88 -20.10 -23.49 0.21
C LEU A 88 -19.49 -22.53 -0.82
N THR A 89 -18.32 -22.86 -1.30
CA THR A 89 -17.62 -22.10 -2.35
C THR A 89 -17.72 -22.86 -3.66
N ILE A 90 -18.18 -22.18 -4.70
CA ILE A 90 -18.42 -22.78 -6.03
C ILE A 90 -17.59 -22.00 -7.06
N THR A 91 -16.67 -22.70 -7.73
CA THR A 91 -15.77 -22.14 -8.73
C THR A 91 -15.84 -22.88 -10.04
N ALA A 92 -15.88 -22.13 -11.13
CA ALA A 92 -15.82 -22.67 -12.48
C ALA A 92 -15.05 -21.71 -13.40
N PRO A 93 -14.26 -22.23 -14.36
CA PRO A 93 -13.55 -21.38 -15.33
C PRO A 93 -14.52 -20.48 -16.10
N GLY A 94 -14.24 -19.19 -16.18
CA GLY A 94 -15.09 -18.22 -16.88
C GLY A 94 -16.30 -17.73 -16.09
N PHE A 95 -16.43 -18.10 -14.80
CA PHE A 95 -17.50 -17.65 -13.93
C PHE A 95 -16.95 -17.00 -12.67
N ALA A 96 -17.69 -16.03 -12.13
CA ALA A 96 -17.41 -15.50 -10.80
C ALA A 96 -17.57 -16.60 -9.74
N THR A 97 -16.65 -16.61 -8.77
CA THR A 97 -16.78 -17.50 -7.64
C THR A 97 -18.06 -17.18 -6.87
N THR A 98 -18.89 -18.18 -6.67
CA THR A 98 -20.13 -18.03 -5.92
C THR A 98 -19.96 -18.63 -4.54
N VAL A 99 -20.20 -17.86 -3.47
CA VAL A 99 -20.18 -18.34 -2.09
C VAL A 99 -21.61 -18.38 -1.55
N ARG A 100 -21.94 -19.47 -0.84
CA ARG A 100 -23.17 -19.65 -0.09
C ARG A 100 -22.80 -19.93 1.35
N ASN A 101 -22.98 -18.95 2.21
CA ASN A 101 -22.61 -19.01 3.62
C ASN A 101 -23.75 -19.55 4.50
N ASN A 102 -23.39 -20.04 5.69
CA ASN A 102 -24.33 -20.42 6.75
C ASN A 102 -25.27 -21.59 6.38
N ILE A 103 -24.81 -22.55 5.63
CA ILE A 103 -25.58 -23.76 5.33
C ILE A 103 -25.58 -24.66 6.56
N GLN A 104 -26.73 -24.82 7.18
CA GLN A 104 -26.88 -25.69 8.36
C GLN A 104 -27.11 -27.12 7.93
N ILE A 105 -26.23 -28.01 8.34
CA ILE A 105 -26.35 -29.44 8.11
C ILE A 105 -26.62 -30.14 9.44
N SER A 106 -27.75 -30.84 9.50
CA SER A 106 -28.11 -31.72 10.62
C SER A 106 -27.77 -33.16 10.27
N ALA A 107 -27.58 -34.00 11.30
CA ALA A 107 -27.28 -35.40 11.13
C ALA A 107 -28.38 -36.11 10.31
N GLY A 108 -28.00 -36.84 9.27
CA GLY A 108 -28.90 -37.59 8.40
C GLY A 108 -29.75 -36.74 7.45
N GLN A 109 -29.59 -35.43 7.44
CA GLN A 109 -30.33 -34.52 6.56
C GLN A 109 -29.59 -34.27 5.24
N THR A 110 -30.32 -34.26 4.13
CA THR A 110 -29.81 -33.80 2.84
C THR A 110 -30.40 -32.42 2.52
N GLN A 111 -29.53 -31.44 2.32
CA GLN A 111 -29.92 -30.10 1.92
C GLN A 111 -29.65 -29.89 0.44
N ASN A 112 -30.65 -29.48 -0.33
CA ASN A 112 -30.51 -29.18 -1.76
C ASN A 112 -30.28 -27.67 -1.97
N ILE A 113 -29.16 -27.32 -2.60
CA ILE A 113 -28.73 -25.94 -2.86
C ILE A 113 -28.45 -25.78 -4.35
N PRO A 114 -29.45 -25.32 -5.13
CA PRO A 114 -29.22 -24.94 -6.50
C PRO A 114 -28.38 -23.64 -6.56
N VAL A 115 -27.41 -23.62 -7.47
CA VAL A 115 -26.50 -22.47 -7.65
C VAL A 115 -26.51 -22.05 -9.09
N GLN A 116 -26.80 -20.78 -9.33
CA GLN A 116 -26.59 -20.14 -10.62
C GLN A 116 -25.30 -19.34 -10.53
N LEU A 117 -24.34 -19.63 -11.43
CA LEU A 117 -23.08 -18.93 -11.52
C LEU A 117 -23.26 -17.64 -12.31
N GLU A 118 -22.56 -16.63 -11.90
CA GLU A 118 -22.38 -15.41 -12.68
C GLU A 118 -21.10 -15.50 -13.52
N ILE A 119 -21.10 -14.94 -14.73
CA ILE A 119 -19.87 -14.95 -15.54
C ILE A 119 -18.88 -13.97 -14.89
N GLY A 120 -17.62 -14.42 -14.73
CA GLY A 120 -16.58 -13.65 -14.09
C GLY A 120 -16.29 -12.36 -14.86
N SER A 121 -16.48 -11.22 -14.22
CA SER A 121 -15.98 -9.94 -14.71
C SER A 121 -14.61 -9.69 -14.09
N GLY A 122 -13.57 -9.51 -14.90
CA GLY A 122 -12.24 -9.17 -14.38
C GLY A 122 -12.27 -7.97 -13.46
N ALA A 123 -11.48 -8.09 -12.40
CA ALA A 123 -10.96 -7.07 -11.52
C ALA A 123 -11.92 -5.99 -10.96
N THR A 124 -12.82 -6.39 -10.09
CA THR A 124 -13.23 -5.54 -8.97
C THR A 124 -13.56 -6.46 -7.80
N SER A 125 -12.79 -6.38 -6.72
CA SER A 125 -12.89 -7.21 -5.51
C SER A 125 -12.85 -8.73 -5.80
N VAL A 126 -11.76 -9.22 -6.31
CA VAL A 126 -11.48 -10.65 -6.29
C VAL A 126 -11.21 -11.00 -4.82
N GLU A 127 -12.08 -11.80 -4.23
CA GLU A 127 -11.75 -12.44 -2.96
C GLU A 127 -10.47 -13.25 -3.16
N VAL A 128 -9.35 -12.76 -2.64
CA VAL A 128 -8.06 -13.46 -2.68
C VAL A 128 -8.17 -14.90 -2.16
N GLN A 129 -9.16 -15.18 -1.32
CA GLN A 129 -9.47 -16.52 -0.82
C GLN A 129 -10.16 -17.43 -1.86
N ALA A 130 -10.90 -16.89 -2.79
CA ALA A 130 -11.61 -17.69 -3.80
C ALA A 130 -10.70 -18.30 -4.87
N ILE A 131 -9.48 -17.75 -5.03
CA ILE A 131 -8.49 -18.18 -6.04
C ILE A 131 -7.79 -19.48 -5.63
N ALA A 132 -7.77 -19.82 -4.34
CA ALA A 132 -7.08 -21.00 -3.83
C ALA A 132 -7.66 -22.33 -4.37
N GLY A 133 -8.96 -22.40 -4.68
CA GLY A 133 -9.60 -23.62 -5.16
C GLY A 133 -9.31 -24.81 -4.23
N ASN A 134 -9.12 -26.00 -4.82
CA ASN A 134 -8.76 -27.23 -4.08
C ASN A 134 -7.25 -27.44 -3.90
N SER A 135 -6.41 -26.50 -4.35
CA SER A 135 -4.96 -26.60 -4.20
C SER A 135 -4.53 -26.30 -2.77
N ILE A 136 -3.92 -27.27 -2.10
CA ILE A 136 -3.38 -27.10 -0.74
C ILE A 136 -2.29 -26.01 -0.74
N ALA A 137 -1.44 -25.98 -1.79
CA ALA A 137 -0.41 -24.95 -1.90
C ALA A 137 -1.01 -23.56 -2.03
N ALA A 138 -2.08 -23.40 -2.80
CA ALA A 138 -2.74 -22.12 -2.99
C ALA A 138 -3.48 -21.63 -1.72
N GLN A 139 -3.99 -22.53 -0.89
CA GLN A 139 -4.63 -22.18 0.38
C GLN A 139 -3.65 -21.59 1.41
N HIS A 140 -2.39 -22.03 1.37
CA HIS A 140 -1.33 -21.58 2.26
C HIS A 140 -0.31 -20.64 1.59
N ALA A 141 -0.60 -20.19 0.38
CA ALA A 141 0.25 -19.26 -0.34
C ALA A 141 0.33 -17.92 0.39
N LEU A 142 1.54 -17.40 0.58
CA LEU A 142 1.75 -16.07 1.13
C LEU A 142 1.33 -15.01 0.11
N SER A 143 1.70 -15.23 -1.14
CA SER A 143 1.31 -14.50 -2.33
C SER A 143 1.21 -15.48 -3.51
N GLN A 144 0.41 -15.21 -4.52
CA GLN A 144 0.24 -16.08 -5.70
C GLN A 144 -0.43 -15.32 -6.84
N ASP A 145 -0.30 -15.84 -8.06
CA ASP A 145 -1.04 -15.35 -9.22
C ASP A 145 -2.26 -16.27 -9.53
N SER A 146 -3.17 -15.79 -10.37
CA SER A 146 -4.33 -16.52 -10.84
C SER A 146 -4.04 -17.29 -12.15
N LEU A 147 -4.68 -18.45 -12.35
CA LEU A 147 -4.64 -19.11 -13.65
C LEU A 147 -5.35 -18.33 -14.76
N ASP A 148 -6.26 -17.41 -14.41
CA ASP A 148 -6.99 -16.56 -15.35
C ASP A 148 -6.33 -15.20 -15.53
N THR A 149 -5.16 -14.97 -14.92
CA THR A 149 -4.47 -13.69 -15.03
C THR A 149 -4.09 -13.38 -16.49
N GLU A 150 -4.15 -12.10 -16.82
CA GLU A 150 -3.72 -11.55 -18.11
C GLU A 150 -2.51 -10.61 -17.95
N SER A 151 -2.06 -10.39 -16.69
CA SER A 151 -0.92 -9.55 -16.29
C SER A 151 -0.19 -10.16 -15.10
N PRO A 152 1.08 -9.78 -14.81
CA PRO A 152 1.78 -10.25 -13.61
C PRO A 152 1.12 -9.70 -12.36
N GLN A 153 0.57 -10.56 -11.52
CA GLN A 153 -0.12 -10.19 -10.29
C GLN A 153 0.49 -10.88 -9.05
N SER A 154 0.33 -10.27 -7.90
CA SER A 154 0.60 -10.87 -6.59
C SER A 154 -0.61 -10.67 -5.69
N LEU A 155 -1.34 -11.75 -5.44
CA LEU A 155 -2.52 -11.76 -4.59
C LEU A 155 -2.09 -12.15 -3.17
N ILE A 156 -2.00 -11.15 -2.29
CA ILE A 156 -1.55 -11.31 -0.91
C ILE A 156 -2.77 -11.53 -0.03
N SER A 157 -2.83 -12.69 0.61
CA SER A 157 -4.01 -13.10 1.38
C SER A 157 -4.12 -12.38 2.72
N GLY A 158 -5.36 -12.16 3.17
CA GLY A 158 -5.61 -11.68 4.53
C GLY A 158 -5.09 -12.63 5.62
N GLU A 159 -4.91 -13.92 5.31
CA GLU A 159 -4.29 -14.88 6.23
C GLU A 159 -2.80 -14.60 6.42
N PHE A 160 -2.08 -14.32 5.33
CA PHE A 160 -0.69 -13.85 5.40
C PHE A 160 -0.58 -12.60 6.28
N ILE A 161 -1.41 -11.59 6.02
CA ILE A 161 -1.41 -10.33 6.78
C ILE A 161 -1.62 -10.58 8.27
N ARG A 162 -2.57 -11.43 8.64
CA ARG A 162 -2.88 -11.71 10.05
C ARG A 162 -1.86 -12.60 10.76
N ASN A 163 -1.12 -13.45 10.03
CA ASN A 163 -0.27 -14.47 10.64
C ASN A 163 1.22 -14.18 10.50
N PHE A 164 1.62 -13.52 9.42
CA PHE A 164 3.03 -13.40 9.03
C PHE A 164 3.47 -11.96 8.79
N THR A 165 2.78 -11.01 9.42
CA THR A 165 3.22 -9.61 9.52
C THR A 165 3.11 -9.11 10.95
N PRO A 166 3.89 -8.11 11.38
CA PRO A 166 3.71 -7.46 12.69
C PRO A 166 2.33 -6.83 12.84
N ALA A 167 1.85 -6.69 14.06
CA ALA A 167 0.56 -6.04 14.32
C ALA A 167 0.56 -4.54 13.95
N THR A 168 1.72 -3.90 13.92
CA THR A 168 1.91 -2.49 13.54
C THR A 168 2.00 -2.24 12.05
N THR A 169 2.07 -3.30 11.22
CA THR A 169 2.32 -3.20 9.77
C THR A 169 1.42 -2.17 9.07
N ASP A 170 1.91 -1.61 7.99
CA ASP A 170 1.18 -0.78 7.05
C ASP A 170 1.25 -1.38 5.63
N PHE A 171 0.59 -0.76 4.66
CA PHE A 171 0.52 -1.33 3.32
C PHE A 171 1.89 -1.38 2.60
N SER A 172 2.83 -0.52 2.94
CA SER A 172 4.16 -0.54 2.32
C SER A 172 4.92 -1.82 2.64
N GLU A 173 4.79 -2.33 3.87
CA GLU A 173 5.40 -3.59 4.28
C GLU A 173 4.68 -4.82 3.73
N LEU A 174 3.36 -4.73 3.51
CA LEU A 174 2.59 -5.88 3.02
C LEU A 174 3.04 -6.34 1.65
N ILE A 175 3.37 -5.41 0.75
CA ILE A 175 3.81 -5.75 -0.61
C ILE A 175 5.26 -6.22 -0.68
N ASN A 176 6.04 -6.06 0.38
CA ASN A 176 7.44 -6.47 0.40
C ASN A 176 7.64 -7.98 0.17
N ILE A 177 6.59 -8.78 0.37
CA ILE A 177 6.60 -10.20 0.05
C ILE A 177 6.61 -10.49 -1.47
N ALA A 178 6.11 -9.57 -2.31
CA ALA A 178 6.00 -9.78 -3.75
C ALA A 178 7.37 -9.71 -4.47
N PRO A 179 7.50 -10.31 -5.66
CA PRO A 179 8.71 -10.20 -6.47
C PRO A 179 9.03 -8.75 -6.84
N GLY A 180 10.30 -8.38 -6.94
CA GLY A 180 10.77 -7.08 -7.42
C GLY A 180 10.55 -5.90 -6.50
N THR A 181 10.00 -6.12 -5.31
CA THR A 181 9.68 -5.05 -4.34
C THR A 181 10.78 -4.84 -3.33
N ILE A 182 10.90 -3.60 -2.88
CA ILE A 182 11.70 -3.17 -1.73
C ILE A 182 10.79 -2.33 -0.85
N SER A 183 10.77 -2.59 0.44
CA SER A 183 10.12 -1.73 1.42
C SER A 183 10.99 -1.62 2.67
N TYR A 184 11.05 -0.43 3.23
CA TYR A 184 11.71 -0.19 4.51
C TYR A 184 11.04 0.95 5.26
N ASN A 185 11.19 0.93 6.58
CA ASN A 185 10.77 1.99 7.48
C ASN A 185 11.90 2.20 8.52
N PRO A 186 12.62 3.31 8.44
CA PRO A 186 13.78 3.54 9.32
C PRO A 186 13.42 3.59 10.80
N ASN A 187 12.21 4.02 11.14
CA ASN A 187 11.74 4.10 12.53
C ASN A 187 11.17 2.79 13.08
N GLY A 188 11.04 1.76 12.23
CA GLY A 188 10.44 0.46 12.56
C GLY A 188 9.14 0.20 11.80
N VAL A 189 8.79 -1.06 11.64
CA VAL A 189 7.64 -1.49 10.84
C VAL A 189 6.35 -0.83 11.30
N GLY A 190 5.75 0.00 10.42
CA GLY A 190 4.54 0.77 10.70
C GLY A 190 4.69 1.89 11.73
N LEU A 191 5.92 2.23 12.13
CA LEU A 191 6.24 3.26 13.12
C LEU A 191 6.70 4.59 12.49
N GLY A 192 6.41 4.79 11.24
CA GLY A 192 6.71 5.98 10.45
C GLY A 192 6.17 5.80 9.04
N GLN A 193 6.49 6.74 8.14
CA GLN A 193 6.20 6.57 6.73
C GLN A 193 7.13 5.51 6.12
N GLY A 194 6.56 4.46 5.58
CA GLY A 194 7.30 3.46 4.85
C GLY A 194 7.63 3.95 3.44
N THR A 195 8.81 3.59 2.97
CA THR A 195 9.25 3.82 1.60
C THR A 195 9.18 2.51 0.83
N MET A 196 8.73 2.59 -0.41
CA MET A 196 8.41 1.43 -1.22
C MET A 196 8.83 1.65 -2.67
N TYR A 197 9.60 0.72 -3.21
CA TYR A 197 10.03 0.70 -4.61
C TYR A 197 9.70 -0.63 -5.25
N PHE A 198 9.44 -0.60 -6.54
CA PHE A 198 9.38 -1.83 -7.30
C PHE A 198 9.78 -1.59 -8.77
N ARG A 199 10.67 -2.43 -9.33
CA ARG A 199 11.19 -2.33 -10.71
C ARG A 199 11.78 -0.95 -11.07
N GLY A 200 12.24 -0.15 -10.08
CA GLY A 200 12.69 1.24 -10.26
C GLY A 200 11.57 2.27 -10.22
N PHE A 201 10.34 1.86 -9.96
CA PHE A 201 9.24 2.77 -9.70
C PHE A 201 9.24 3.18 -8.24
N VAL A 202 9.17 4.48 -7.99
CA VAL A 202 9.06 5.08 -6.66
C VAL A 202 7.59 5.32 -6.31
N ASP A 203 7.32 5.70 -5.06
CA ASP A 203 5.99 6.15 -4.68
C ASP A 203 5.59 7.41 -5.45
N GLY A 204 4.46 7.38 -6.11
CA GLY A 204 3.99 8.36 -7.10
C GLY A 204 3.97 7.82 -8.53
N ASP A 205 4.78 6.81 -8.85
CA ASP A 205 4.83 6.17 -10.17
C ASP A 205 3.79 5.05 -10.33
N TYR A 206 3.23 4.57 -9.25
CA TYR A 206 2.20 3.51 -9.23
C TYR A 206 0.96 3.98 -8.48
N ASN A 207 -0.15 3.37 -8.83
CA ASN A 207 -1.44 3.67 -8.24
C ASN A 207 -1.71 2.79 -7.02
N ILE A 208 -2.25 3.38 -5.96
CA ILE A 208 -2.81 2.62 -4.83
C ILE A 208 -4.30 2.91 -4.74
N THR A 209 -5.09 1.86 -4.52
CA THR A 209 -6.54 1.98 -4.36
C THR A 209 -6.99 1.34 -3.06
N TRP A 210 -8.09 1.85 -2.50
CA TRP A 210 -8.84 1.22 -1.42
C TRP A 210 -10.19 0.75 -1.95
N ASP A 211 -10.41 -0.56 -1.95
CA ASP A 211 -11.61 -1.17 -2.55
C ASP A 211 -11.86 -0.70 -4.01
N GLY A 212 -10.77 -0.49 -4.78
CA GLY A 212 -10.80 -0.02 -6.16
C GLY A 212 -10.97 1.49 -6.34
N ILE A 213 -10.92 2.28 -5.27
CA ILE A 213 -10.97 3.75 -5.32
C ILE A 213 -9.54 4.28 -5.20
N PRO A 214 -9.01 5.01 -6.20
CA PRO A 214 -7.68 5.61 -6.12
C PRO A 214 -7.60 6.65 -5.01
N PHE A 215 -6.48 6.67 -4.30
CA PHE A 215 -6.16 7.74 -3.34
C PHE A 215 -4.68 8.11 -3.44
N ASN A 216 -4.37 9.39 -3.35
CA ASN A 216 -3.01 9.90 -3.48
C ASN A 216 -2.96 11.36 -3.04
N ASP A 217 -1.76 11.90 -2.82
CA ASP A 217 -1.54 13.32 -2.61
C ASP A 217 -1.93 14.10 -3.89
N SER A 218 -2.35 15.33 -3.72
CA SER A 218 -2.73 16.21 -4.84
C SER A 218 -1.54 16.98 -5.42
N ASN A 219 -0.45 17.05 -4.68
CA ASN A 219 0.79 17.73 -5.09
C ASN A 219 1.64 16.88 -6.06
N ASN A 220 1.75 15.62 -5.74
CA ASN A 220 2.39 14.56 -6.49
C ASN A 220 1.61 13.28 -6.17
N PRO A 221 1.31 12.35 -7.08
CA PRO A 221 0.45 11.19 -6.79
C PRO A 221 1.07 10.16 -5.82
N THR A 222 1.78 10.64 -4.80
CA THR A 222 2.37 9.85 -3.71
C THR A 222 1.35 9.43 -2.65
N HIS A 223 1.73 8.47 -1.81
CA HIS A 223 0.90 7.88 -0.79
C HIS A 223 1.56 7.96 0.58
N HIS A 224 0.76 8.04 1.63
CA HIS A 224 1.23 8.17 3.01
C HIS A 224 0.86 6.92 3.81
N SER A 225 1.76 5.93 3.84
CA SER A 225 1.50 4.60 4.43
C SER A 225 1.11 4.64 5.91
N TRP A 226 1.63 5.61 6.65
CA TRP A 226 1.36 5.77 8.08
C TRP A 226 0.06 6.52 8.39
N ALA A 227 -0.47 7.30 7.42
CA ALA A 227 -1.61 8.20 7.61
C ALA A 227 -2.94 7.64 7.09
N PHE A 228 -2.91 6.60 6.23
CA PHE A 228 -4.09 5.94 5.69
C PHE A 228 -4.06 4.44 6.00
N PHE A 229 -5.20 3.84 6.22
CA PHE A 229 -5.47 2.40 6.27
C PHE A 229 -4.46 1.59 7.11
N PRO A 230 -4.51 1.66 8.46
CA PRO A 230 -3.72 0.79 9.33
C PRO A 230 -3.82 -0.68 8.91
N GLY A 231 -2.72 -1.44 9.03
CA GLY A 231 -2.68 -2.85 8.62
C GLY A 231 -3.81 -3.72 9.14
N PRO A 232 -4.30 -3.55 10.40
CA PRO A 232 -5.46 -4.28 10.88
C PRO A 232 -6.74 -4.10 10.06
N TRP A 233 -6.89 -3.04 9.26
CA TRP A 233 -8.06 -2.81 8.40
C TRP A 233 -7.97 -3.55 7.05
N ILE A 234 -6.77 -3.97 6.66
CA ILE A 234 -6.53 -4.56 5.34
C ILE A 234 -6.88 -6.06 5.38
N GLY A 235 -7.79 -6.44 4.50
CA GLY A 235 -8.26 -7.83 4.35
C GLY A 235 -7.49 -8.64 3.31
N GLY A 236 -6.79 -7.96 2.40
CA GLY A 236 -5.98 -8.55 1.34
C GLY A 236 -5.39 -7.47 0.44
N VAL A 237 -4.48 -7.85 -0.44
CA VAL A 237 -3.89 -6.96 -1.43
C VAL A 237 -3.87 -7.65 -2.79
N ASP A 238 -4.32 -6.95 -3.82
CA ASP A 238 -4.15 -7.33 -5.21
C ASP A 238 -3.14 -6.36 -5.85
N PHE A 239 -1.96 -6.85 -6.15
CA PHE A 239 -0.87 -6.08 -6.70
C PHE A 239 -0.60 -6.47 -8.16
N ASP A 240 -1.06 -5.65 -9.10
CA ASP A 240 -0.74 -5.76 -10.52
C ASP A 240 0.57 -5.01 -10.83
N ARG A 241 1.59 -5.74 -11.23
CA ARG A 241 2.92 -5.20 -11.57
C ARG A 241 3.00 -4.73 -13.03
N SER A 242 1.89 -4.16 -13.52
CA SER A 242 1.76 -3.64 -14.87
C SER A 242 0.93 -2.35 -14.90
N PRO A 243 0.93 -1.57 -15.97
CA PRO A 243 0.00 -0.45 -16.13
C PRO A 243 -1.49 -0.86 -16.11
N GLY A 244 -1.77 -2.15 -16.02
CA GLY A 244 -3.10 -2.71 -15.99
C GLY A 244 -3.79 -2.75 -17.34
N SER A 245 -5.12 -2.86 -17.31
CA SER A 245 -6.01 -2.77 -18.46
C SER A 245 -6.64 -1.38 -18.58
N ALA A 246 -7.53 -1.18 -19.52
CA ALA A 246 -8.25 0.08 -19.64
C ALA A 246 -9.11 0.39 -18.40
N SER A 247 -9.59 -0.61 -17.70
CA SER A 247 -10.37 -0.46 -16.46
C SER A 247 -9.51 -0.15 -15.22
N THR A 248 -8.19 -0.20 -15.30
CA THR A 248 -7.29 0.25 -14.23
C THR A 248 -7.25 1.78 -14.21
N ILE A 249 -7.76 2.41 -13.16
CA ILE A 249 -7.95 3.85 -13.03
C ILE A 249 -7.04 4.44 -11.96
N GLY A 250 -6.69 5.71 -12.08
CA GLY A 250 -5.83 6.46 -11.15
C GLY A 250 -5.00 7.52 -11.85
N GLN A 251 -4.29 8.35 -11.07
CA GLN A 251 -3.44 9.45 -11.57
C GLN A 251 -2.03 8.99 -11.95
N ALA A 252 -1.61 7.81 -11.47
CA ALA A 252 -0.31 7.22 -11.74
C ALA A 252 -0.48 5.73 -12.01
N THR A 253 -0.87 5.36 -13.23
CA THR A 253 -0.89 3.95 -13.66
C THR A 253 0.40 3.56 -14.40
N TYR A 254 1.41 4.35 -14.24
CA TYR A 254 2.71 4.33 -14.89
C TYR A 254 3.51 3.06 -14.57
N GLY A 255 3.64 2.71 -13.30
CA GLY A 255 4.40 1.56 -12.82
C GLY A 255 3.56 0.32 -12.51
N GLY A 256 2.34 0.49 -12.04
CA GLY A 256 1.49 -0.60 -11.59
C GLY A 256 0.30 -0.14 -10.76
N SER A 257 -0.42 -1.10 -10.18
CA SER A 257 -1.55 -0.82 -9.31
C SER A 257 -1.60 -1.77 -8.11
N ILE A 258 -1.74 -1.21 -6.92
CA ILE A 258 -1.89 -1.93 -5.65
C ILE A 258 -3.30 -1.68 -5.14
N ASN A 259 -4.16 -2.68 -5.19
CA ASN A 259 -5.50 -2.59 -4.66
C ASN A 259 -5.54 -3.17 -3.25
N LEU A 260 -5.70 -2.31 -2.26
CA LEU A 260 -5.92 -2.68 -0.86
C LEU A 260 -7.40 -3.00 -0.69
N LEU A 261 -7.70 -4.15 -0.14
CA LEU A 261 -9.06 -4.62 0.10
C LEU A 261 -9.41 -4.45 1.58
N SER A 262 -10.53 -3.80 1.86
CA SER A 262 -11.05 -3.74 3.22
C SER A 262 -11.51 -5.11 3.70
N ARG A 263 -11.49 -5.36 5.01
CA ARG A 263 -11.93 -6.63 5.57
C ARG A 263 -13.40 -6.92 5.30
N ASP A 264 -13.72 -8.18 5.07
CA ASP A 264 -15.10 -8.63 4.95
C ASP A 264 -15.82 -8.61 6.28
N ILE A 265 -17.12 -8.34 6.23
CA ILE A 265 -18.01 -8.47 7.40
C ILE A 265 -18.32 -9.96 7.58
N PRO A 266 -17.91 -10.59 8.70
CA PRO A 266 -18.17 -12.00 8.92
C PRO A 266 -19.67 -12.27 9.10
N SER A 267 -20.07 -13.50 8.82
CA SER A 267 -21.47 -13.91 8.96
C SER A 267 -21.96 -13.98 10.41
N GLN A 268 -21.04 -14.16 11.37
CA GLN A 268 -21.34 -14.27 12.79
C GLN A 268 -20.96 -12.99 13.54
N GLN A 269 -21.69 -12.73 14.61
CA GLN A 269 -21.34 -11.65 15.53
C GLN A 269 -20.06 -12.01 16.28
N SER A 270 -19.13 -11.03 16.34
CA SER A 270 -17.89 -11.19 17.11
C SER A 270 -17.43 -9.87 17.70
N VAL A 271 -16.72 -9.97 18.81
CA VAL A 271 -15.95 -8.88 19.42
C VAL A 271 -14.50 -9.37 19.49
N GLN A 272 -13.56 -8.57 18.97
CA GLN A 272 -12.18 -8.99 18.83
C GLN A 272 -11.22 -7.92 19.35
N PRO A 273 -11.08 -7.75 20.67
CA PRO A 273 -10.06 -6.86 21.22
C PRO A 273 -8.67 -7.49 21.05
N GLU A 274 -7.70 -6.65 20.70
CA GLU A 274 -6.29 -7.01 20.58
C GLU A 274 -5.44 -5.99 21.34
N VAL A 275 -4.45 -6.48 22.09
CA VAL A 275 -3.42 -5.66 22.74
C VAL A 275 -2.08 -6.20 22.33
N SER A 276 -1.23 -5.31 21.84
CA SER A 276 0.15 -5.65 21.45
C SER A 276 1.11 -4.74 22.18
N TYR A 277 2.22 -5.31 22.64
CA TYR A 277 3.31 -4.55 23.25
C TYR A 277 4.66 -5.06 22.75
N GLY A 278 5.58 -4.16 22.51
CA GLY A 278 6.88 -4.54 21.95
C GLY A 278 7.99 -3.53 22.13
N SER A 279 9.05 -3.72 21.35
CA SER A 279 10.22 -2.86 21.31
C SER A 279 9.84 -1.39 21.08
N PHE A 280 10.72 -0.50 21.50
CA PHE A 280 10.54 0.95 21.37
C PHE A 280 9.31 1.46 22.14
N ASN A 281 8.98 0.81 23.27
CA ASN A 281 7.79 1.11 24.07
C ASN A 281 6.50 1.14 23.23
N THR A 282 6.45 0.32 22.17
CA THR A 282 5.29 0.28 21.26
C THR A 282 4.11 -0.39 21.94
N LEU A 283 3.03 0.33 22.09
CA LEU A 283 1.73 -0.16 22.57
C LEU A 283 0.69 0.01 21.47
N LEU A 284 0.03 -1.08 21.09
CA LEU A 284 -1.10 -1.05 20.17
C LEU A 284 -2.32 -1.66 20.87
N ILE A 285 -3.43 -0.94 20.82
CA ILE A 285 -4.74 -1.40 21.27
C ILE A 285 -5.67 -1.31 20.05
N ASP A 286 -6.25 -2.43 19.70
CA ASP A 286 -7.16 -2.56 18.57
C ASP A 286 -8.43 -3.26 19.04
N GLY A 287 -9.58 -2.87 18.49
CA GLY A 287 -10.84 -3.47 18.89
C GLY A 287 -11.83 -3.52 17.75
N GLN A 288 -12.13 -4.72 17.27
CA GLN A 288 -13.09 -4.94 16.22
C GLN A 288 -14.41 -5.47 16.76
N TYR A 289 -15.51 -4.89 16.30
CA TYR A 289 -16.86 -5.39 16.50
C TYR A 289 -17.52 -5.69 15.16
N ASN A 290 -18.06 -6.90 15.03
CA ASN A 290 -18.83 -7.33 13.87
C ASN A 290 -20.21 -7.76 14.34
N THR A 291 -21.26 -7.25 13.69
CA THR A 291 -22.62 -7.66 14.01
C THR A 291 -22.99 -9.04 13.48
N GLY A 292 -22.19 -9.57 12.56
CA GLY A 292 -22.65 -10.60 11.65
C GLY A 292 -23.72 -10.05 10.71
N MET A 293 -24.39 -10.95 9.99
CA MET A 293 -25.50 -10.56 9.11
C MET A 293 -26.82 -10.52 9.89
N LEU A 294 -27.41 -9.35 9.97
CA LEU A 294 -28.62 -9.02 10.71
C LEU A 294 -29.88 -9.03 9.83
N GLY A 295 -31.05 -8.96 10.50
CA GLY A 295 -32.37 -8.91 9.88
C GLY A 295 -32.96 -10.28 9.54
N PRO A 296 -34.26 -10.34 9.22
CA PRO A 296 -34.93 -11.61 8.89
C PRO A 296 -34.34 -12.32 7.69
N HIS A 297 -33.80 -11.52 6.74
CA HIS A 297 -33.18 -11.99 5.51
C HIS A 297 -31.64 -12.05 5.58
N LYS A 298 -31.04 -11.78 6.76
CA LYS A 298 -29.57 -11.71 6.94
C LYS A 298 -28.90 -10.83 5.89
N ASN A 299 -29.43 -9.66 5.64
CA ASN A 299 -29.07 -8.79 4.53
C ASN A 299 -28.39 -7.48 4.96
N ILE A 300 -28.13 -7.26 6.25
CA ILE A 300 -27.40 -6.10 6.77
C ILE A 300 -26.26 -6.60 7.65
N GLY A 301 -25.06 -6.11 7.42
CA GLY A 301 -23.90 -6.35 8.27
C GLY A 301 -23.21 -5.04 8.59
N LEU A 302 -22.59 -4.96 9.78
CA LEU A 302 -21.79 -3.83 10.22
C LEU A 302 -20.49 -4.32 10.85
N SER A 303 -19.39 -3.69 10.49
CA SER A 303 -18.09 -3.81 11.14
C SER A 303 -17.67 -2.44 11.68
N LEU A 304 -17.17 -2.42 12.89
CA LEU A 304 -16.56 -1.26 13.52
C LEU A 304 -15.18 -1.67 14.01
N ASP A 305 -14.17 -0.81 13.76
CA ASP A 305 -12.82 -0.99 14.29
C ASP A 305 -12.35 0.29 14.96
N VAL A 306 -11.67 0.16 16.09
CA VAL A 306 -11.01 1.26 16.78
C VAL A 306 -9.56 0.89 17.07
N HIS A 307 -8.65 1.79 16.78
CA HIS A 307 -7.23 1.55 16.79
C HIS A 307 -6.49 2.68 17.50
N ARG A 308 -5.61 2.34 18.42
CA ARG A 308 -4.67 3.28 19.02
C ARG A 308 -3.28 2.65 19.09
N MET A 309 -2.29 3.36 18.60
CA MET A 309 -0.89 2.96 18.66
C MET A 309 -0.05 4.13 19.19
N THR A 310 0.90 3.81 20.07
CA THR A 310 1.97 4.73 20.50
C THR A 310 3.29 4.01 20.44
N SER A 311 4.37 4.71 20.08
CA SER A 311 5.72 4.17 20.04
C SER A 311 6.75 5.28 20.21
N ASP A 312 7.85 4.99 20.91
CA ASP A 312 9.00 5.89 20.96
C ASP A 312 9.83 5.84 19.66
N GLY A 313 9.57 4.83 18.78
CA GLY A 313 10.30 4.58 17.54
C GLY A 313 11.69 3.98 17.77
N PHE A 314 12.28 3.44 16.69
CA PHE A 314 13.66 2.96 16.71
C PHE A 314 14.66 4.12 16.72
N GLN A 315 14.39 5.14 15.91
CA GLN A 315 15.24 6.32 15.80
C GLN A 315 15.11 7.20 17.05
N THR A 316 16.20 7.86 17.43
CA THR A 316 16.24 8.66 18.64
C THR A 316 15.20 9.78 18.61
N LEU A 317 14.36 9.86 19.66
CA LEU A 317 13.32 10.87 19.84
C LEU A 317 12.27 10.96 18.71
N ASN A 318 12.10 9.90 17.95
CA ASN A 318 11.13 9.82 16.83
C ASN A 318 9.82 9.15 17.27
N TYR A 319 9.10 9.81 18.18
CA TYR A 319 7.83 9.34 18.73
C TYR A 319 6.71 9.37 17.69
N LEU A 320 5.83 8.37 17.76
CA LEU A 320 4.62 8.27 16.95
C LEU A 320 3.39 7.91 17.79
N GLU A 321 2.29 8.58 17.54
CA GLU A 321 0.96 8.26 18.04
C GLU A 321 -0.04 8.23 16.88
N ARG A 322 -0.84 7.17 16.78
CA ARG A 322 -1.91 7.03 15.79
C ARG A 322 -3.21 6.61 16.48
N ASN A 323 -4.26 7.40 16.30
CA ASN A 323 -5.61 7.08 16.70
C ASN A 323 -6.46 6.95 15.43
N ALA A 324 -7.17 5.83 15.29
CA ALA A 324 -7.94 5.58 14.09
C ALA A 324 -9.25 4.84 14.41
N GLY A 325 -10.21 4.96 13.52
CA GLY A 325 -11.46 4.20 13.58
C GLY A 325 -12.08 4.06 12.21
N GLU A 326 -12.66 2.90 11.94
CA GLU A 326 -13.42 2.65 10.71
C GLU A 326 -14.79 2.07 11.00
N ILE A 327 -15.71 2.34 10.11
CA ILE A 327 -17.02 1.68 10.05
C ILE A 327 -17.29 1.22 8.62
N LYS A 328 -17.68 -0.04 8.48
CA LYS A 328 -18.13 -0.62 7.21
C LYS A 328 -19.54 -1.18 7.37
N VAL A 329 -20.42 -0.82 6.46
CA VAL A 329 -21.80 -1.30 6.42
C VAL A 329 -22.01 -2.01 5.09
N LEU A 330 -22.57 -3.20 5.15
CA LEU A 330 -23.00 -3.96 3.99
C LEU A 330 -24.52 -4.12 4.03
N TYR A 331 -25.21 -3.71 2.98
CA TYR A 331 -26.65 -3.89 2.85
C TYR A 331 -27.00 -4.53 1.51
N LYS A 332 -27.73 -5.63 1.56
CA LYS A 332 -28.25 -6.34 0.40
C LYS A 332 -29.77 -6.19 0.34
N PRO A 333 -30.29 -5.12 -0.31
CA PRO A 333 -31.74 -4.91 -0.45
C PRO A 333 -32.41 -6.02 -1.25
N THR A 334 -31.69 -6.61 -2.19
CA THR A 334 -32.08 -7.77 -2.99
C THR A 334 -30.88 -8.70 -3.15
N ASP A 335 -31.08 -9.92 -3.64
CA ASP A 335 -29.99 -10.87 -3.94
C ASP A 335 -29.04 -10.33 -5.03
N ASN A 336 -29.52 -9.42 -5.87
CA ASN A 336 -28.79 -8.87 -7.01
C ASN A 336 -28.12 -7.52 -6.71
N THR A 337 -28.38 -6.90 -5.57
CA THR A 337 -27.89 -5.56 -5.26
C THR A 337 -27.16 -5.56 -3.93
N THR A 338 -25.96 -5.05 -3.93
CA THR A 338 -25.14 -4.83 -2.74
C THR A 338 -24.84 -3.34 -2.60
N ILE A 339 -25.07 -2.80 -1.43
CA ILE A 339 -24.69 -1.44 -1.06
C ILE A 339 -23.65 -1.54 0.04
N THR A 340 -22.49 -0.92 -0.16
CA THR A 340 -21.43 -0.84 0.82
C THR A 340 -21.22 0.61 1.23
N GLY A 341 -21.30 0.90 2.53
CA GLY A 341 -20.88 2.17 3.10
C GLY A 341 -19.58 1.97 3.86
N TYR A 342 -18.64 2.87 3.70
CA TYR A 342 -17.36 2.87 4.41
C TYR A 342 -17.00 4.28 4.86
N SER A 343 -16.49 4.39 6.06
CA SER A 343 -15.84 5.60 6.58
C SER A 343 -14.68 5.19 7.48
N GLY A 344 -13.51 5.74 7.22
CA GLY A 344 -12.30 5.57 8.01
C GLY A 344 -11.68 6.92 8.35
N VAL A 345 -11.26 7.10 9.59
CA VAL A 345 -10.57 8.30 10.06
C VAL A 345 -9.28 7.93 10.77
N VAL A 346 -8.22 8.67 10.50
CA VAL A 346 -6.93 8.51 11.17
C VAL A 346 -6.46 9.87 11.66
N ASN A 347 -6.03 9.94 12.91
CA ASN A 347 -5.34 11.08 13.47
C ASN A 347 -3.96 10.63 13.93
N LEU A 348 -2.94 11.13 13.24
CA LEU A 348 -1.56 10.80 13.47
C LEU A 348 -0.83 12.02 14.05
N PHE A 349 -0.03 11.78 15.06
CA PHE A 349 0.92 12.73 15.62
C PHE A 349 2.28 12.06 15.76
N GLY A 350 3.34 12.77 15.42
CA GLY A 350 4.69 12.27 15.58
C GLY A 350 5.75 13.36 15.65
N ASN A 351 6.93 12.97 16.08
CA ASN A 351 8.15 13.70 15.83
C ASN A 351 8.68 13.19 14.49
N ALA A 352 8.68 14.02 13.48
CA ALA A 352 9.17 13.63 12.15
C ALA A 352 10.26 14.63 11.75
N PRO A 353 11.52 14.30 12.00
CA PRO A 353 12.61 15.11 11.49
C PRO A 353 12.53 15.13 9.96
N ASN A 354 12.67 16.33 9.40
CA ASN A 354 12.62 16.47 7.94
C ASN A 354 13.88 15.93 7.25
N VAL A 355 14.89 15.56 8.04
CA VAL A 355 16.22 15.25 7.55
C VAL A 355 16.71 13.93 8.12
N SER A 356 17.20 13.05 7.25
CA SER A 356 17.92 11.85 7.63
C SER A 356 19.31 12.22 8.21
N ALA A 357 19.82 11.40 9.12
CA ALA A 357 21.11 11.65 9.72
C ALA A 357 22.26 11.47 8.70
N TYR A 358 23.31 12.25 8.86
CA TYR A 358 24.52 12.14 8.06
C TYR A 358 25.35 10.92 8.42
N ARG A 359 26.04 10.35 7.45
CA ARG A 359 26.96 9.22 7.65
C ARG A 359 27.94 9.42 8.80
N ALA A 360 28.52 10.62 8.94
CA ALA A 360 29.43 10.96 10.03
C ALA A 360 28.75 10.92 11.38
N GLN A 361 27.51 11.39 11.48
CA GLN A 361 26.72 11.38 12.73
C GLN A 361 26.36 9.96 13.14
N ILE A 362 25.91 9.15 12.18
CA ILE A 362 25.59 7.73 12.42
C ILE A 362 26.82 6.98 12.93
N ASN A 363 27.98 7.21 12.30
CA ASN A 363 29.25 6.57 12.73
C ASN A 363 29.68 6.95 14.15
N ALA A 364 29.33 8.13 14.62
CA ALA A 364 29.76 8.61 15.93
C ALA A 364 28.73 8.36 17.02
N TYR A 365 27.41 8.46 16.73
CA TYR A 365 26.37 8.40 17.75
C TYR A 365 25.54 7.12 17.71
N GLY A 366 25.68 6.32 16.66
CA GLY A 366 25.01 5.04 16.53
C GLY A 366 23.95 4.98 15.43
N TRP A 367 23.57 3.76 15.12
CA TRP A 367 22.75 3.40 13.96
C TRP A 367 21.34 4.00 13.98
N ASN A 368 20.81 4.31 15.16
CA ASN A 368 19.48 4.88 15.34
C ASN A 368 19.47 6.40 15.55
N TYR A 369 20.62 7.06 15.36
CA TYR A 369 20.74 8.48 15.64
C TYR A 369 19.93 9.36 14.69
N LEU A 370 19.22 10.34 15.25
CA LEU A 370 18.69 11.53 14.58
C LEU A 370 19.14 12.78 15.31
N MET A 371 19.11 13.94 14.65
CA MET A 371 19.58 15.22 15.17
C MET A 371 18.71 15.79 16.29
N GLU A 372 17.53 15.29 16.52
CA GLU A 372 16.63 15.79 17.56
C GLU A 372 17.16 15.57 18.96
N ASN A 373 16.87 16.52 19.83
CA ASN A 373 17.33 16.54 21.21
C ASN A 373 16.23 16.98 22.21
N ASN A 374 16.59 17.01 23.51
CA ASN A 374 15.70 17.40 24.61
C ASN A 374 15.97 18.81 25.14
N ASP A 375 16.80 19.58 24.46
CA ASP A 375 17.14 20.96 24.90
C ASP A 375 16.12 21.95 24.31
N PRO A 376 15.30 22.61 25.17
CA PRO A 376 14.29 23.56 24.69
C PRO A 376 14.88 24.85 24.09
N THR A 377 16.19 25.03 24.16
CA THR A 377 16.89 26.17 23.54
C THR A 377 17.48 25.82 22.18
N SER A 378 17.41 24.57 21.80
CA SER A 378 17.88 24.03 20.52
C SER A 378 16.82 24.13 19.41
N ALA A 379 17.27 24.42 18.21
CA ALA A 379 16.41 24.31 17.03
C ALA A 379 15.90 22.89 16.79
N PHE A 380 16.68 21.88 17.15
CA PHE A 380 16.33 20.48 17.01
C PHE A 380 15.59 19.91 18.23
N TYR A 381 14.97 20.78 19.05
CA TYR A 381 14.15 20.33 20.16
C TYR A 381 12.97 19.50 19.67
N GLN A 382 12.86 18.27 20.16
CA GLN A 382 11.85 17.30 19.70
C GLN A 382 10.41 17.80 19.79
N LYS A 383 10.09 18.70 20.73
CA LYS A 383 8.72 19.23 20.85
C LYS A 383 8.40 20.33 19.85
N TYR A 384 9.40 20.87 19.18
CA TYR A 384 9.19 21.76 18.04
C TYR A 384 9.04 20.94 16.76
N ASN A 385 9.91 19.95 16.54
CA ASN A 385 9.88 19.10 15.35
C ASN A 385 8.73 18.09 15.45
N THR A 386 7.55 18.50 15.00
CA THR A 386 6.32 17.72 15.13
C THR A 386 5.54 17.68 13.83
N ASN A 387 4.78 16.60 13.67
CA ASN A 387 3.91 16.37 12.55
C ASN A 387 2.54 15.92 13.04
N THR A 388 1.48 16.59 12.59
CA THR A 388 0.08 16.24 12.86
C THR A 388 -0.65 16.02 11.55
N VAL A 389 -1.21 14.81 11.37
CA VAL A 389 -1.83 14.42 10.10
C VAL A 389 -3.20 13.78 10.34
N PRO A 390 -4.27 14.57 10.47
CA PRO A 390 -5.63 14.02 10.36
C PRO A 390 -5.98 13.71 8.91
N THR A 391 -6.55 12.52 8.71
CA THR A 391 -7.08 12.05 7.43
C THR A 391 -8.47 11.46 7.61
N ASP A 392 -9.25 11.49 6.56
CA ASP A 392 -10.51 10.78 6.45
C ASP A 392 -10.66 10.14 5.06
N PHE A 393 -11.48 9.09 4.96
CA PHE A 393 -11.80 8.43 3.69
C PHE A 393 -13.20 7.80 3.77
N GLU A 394 -14.11 8.21 2.89
CA GLU A 394 -15.50 7.74 2.86
C GLU A 394 -15.93 7.35 1.45
N TYR A 395 -16.73 6.30 1.35
CA TYR A 395 -17.44 5.99 0.10
C TYR A 395 -18.79 5.29 0.34
N VAL A 396 -19.64 5.38 -0.66
CA VAL A 396 -20.83 4.54 -0.78
C VAL A 396 -20.76 3.79 -2.11
N GLY A 397 -20.61 2.48 -2.07
CA GLY A 397 -20.60 1.63 -3.26
C GLY A 397 -21.98 1.01 -3.52
N VAL A 398 -22.43 1.05 -4.74
CA VAL A 398 -23.65 0.36 -5.20
C VAL A 398 -23.28 -0.56 -6.35
N ARG A 399 -23.38 -1.86 -6.13
CA ARG A 399 -23.19 -2.88 -7.14
C ARG A 399 -24.51 -3.61 -7.37
N SER A 400 -24.99 -3.66 -8.62
CA SER A 400 -26.25 -4.29 -8.94
C SER A 400 -26.18 -5.10 -10.24
N SER A 401 -26.55 -6.37 -10.14
CA SER A 401 -26.75 -7.24 -11.29
C SER A 401 -28.16 -7.03 -11.85
N LEU A 402 -28.26 -6.39 -13.00
CA LEU A 402 -29.51 -6.08 -13.68
C LEU A 402 -29.91 -7.21 -14.64
N SER A 403 -31.11 -7.14 -15.18
CA SER A 403 -31.59 -8.11 -16.16
C SER A 403 -30.69 -8.21 -17.41
N HIS A 404 -30.69 -9.36 -18.07
CA HIS A 404 -29.97 -9.60 -19.33
C HIS A 404 -28.43 -9.49 -19.21
N GLY A 405 -27.85 -9.69 -18.03
CA GLY A 405 -26.40 -9.71 -17.82
C GLY A 405 -25.75 -8.33 -17.79
N TRP A 406 -26.49 -7.27 -17.49
CA TRP A 406 -25.95 -5.98 -17.16
C TRP A 406 -25.53 -5.94 -15.69
N ILE A 407 -24.40 -5.32 -15.40
CA ILE A 407 -23.93 -5.05 -14.06
C ILE A 407 -23.57 -3.58 -13.96
N LEU A 408 -24.05 -2.93 -12.92
CA LEU A 408 -23.71 -1.56 -12.56
C LEU A 408 -22.85 -1.61 -11.29
N ASP A 409 -21.75 -0.86 -11.28
CA ASP A 409 -20.90 -0.65 -10.10
C ASP A 409 -20.55 0.84 -10.03
N VAL A 410 -20.98 1.53 -8.98
CA VAL A 410 -20.79 2.98 -8.80
C VAL A 410 -20.33 3.25 -7.38
N LYS A 411 -19.27 4.04 -7.21
CA LYS A 411 -18.70 4.39 -5.90
C LYS A 411 -18.36 5.88 -5.86
N PRO A 412 -19.29 6.77 -5.48
CA PRO A 412 -18.94 8.12 -5.05
C PRO A 412 -18.13 8.08 -3.74
N TYR A 413 -17.13 8.96 -3.64
CA TYR A 413 -16.21 8.99 -2.51
C TYR A 413 -15.71 10.40 -2.20
N THR A 414 -15.17 10.56 -1.00
CA THR A 414 -14.39 11.73 -0.60
C THR A 414 -13.27 11.30 0.35
N TYR A 415 -12.18 12.05 0.35
CA TYR A 415 -11.12 11.90 1.35
C TYR A 415 -10.32 13.18 1.54
N SER A 416 -9.67 13.28 2.69
CA SER A 416 -8.78 14.39 2.98
C SER A 416 -7.47 13.94 3.62
N TYR A 417 -6.49 14.82 3.48
CA TYR A 417 -5.19 14.74 4.14
C TYR A 417 -4.78 16.14 4.56
N ASN A 418 -4.41 16.29 5.83
CA ASN A 418 -4.02 17.58 6.37
C ASN A 418 -2.73 17.41 7.18
N ASN A 419 -1.59 17.68 6.56
CA ASN A 419 -0.29 17.57 7.18
C ASN A 419 0.19 18.95 7.63
N ALA A 420 0.11 19.21 8.94
CA ALA A 420 0.71 20.36 9.57
C ALA A 420 2.01 19.92 10.26
N GLN A 421 3.12 20.52 9.87
CA GLN A 421 4.45 20.11 10.30
C GLN A 421 5.31 21.32 10.67
N TYR A 422 5.97 21.23 11.82
CA TYR A 422 7.06 22.11 12.21
C TYR A 422 8.36 21.33 12.22
N TYR A 423 9.41 21.89 11.60
CA TYR A 423 10.72 21.24 11.59
C TYR A 423 11.86 22.26 11.48
N ALA A 424 12.98 21.94 12.11
CA ALA A 424 14.21 22.66 11.88
C ALA A 424 14.80 22.25 10.51
N ASN A 425 15.35 23.25 9.83
CA ASN A 425 16.13 23.01 8.61
C ASN A 425 17.59 22.77 9.00
N ASP A 426 18.21 21.78 8.41
CA ASP A 426 19.66 21.79 8.29
C ASP A 426 20.06 22.69 7.13
N ASN A 427 21.15 23.39 7.29
CA ASN A 427 21.71 24.18 6.20
C ASN A 427 22.97 23.49 5.68
N PRO A 428 22.90 22.81 4.52
CA PRO A 428 24.05 22.16 3.94
C PRO A 428 25.19 23.11 3.58
N ASN A 429 24.93 24.40 3.40
CA ASN A 429 25.97 25.42 3.17
C ASN A 429 26.71 25.81 4.45
N ASP A 430 26.19 25.51 5.62
CA ASP A 430 26.85 25.69 6.91
C ASP A 430 27.72 24.49 7.32
N MET A 431 27.74 23.47 6.52
CA MET A 431 28.58 22.30 6.72
C MET A 431 30.07 22.55 6.59
N THR A 432 30.48 23.75 6.20
CA THR A 432 31.90 24.18 6.27
C THR A 432 32.45 24.18 7.70
N GLY A 433 31.63 24.34 8.73
CA GLY A 433 31.94 24.10 10.12
C GLY A 433 32.06 22.63 10.53
N LEU A 434 31.60 21.73 9.71
CA LEU A 434 31.66 20.28 9.90
C LEU A 434 33.06 19.70 9.78
N ALA A 435 33.95 20.38 9.07
CA ALA A 435 35.33 19.94 8.89
C ALA A 435 36.22 20.19 10.12
N THR A 436 35.79 21.03 11.03
CA THR A 436 36.62 21.51 12.16
C THR A 436 35.82 21.69 13.46
N GLY A 437 35.01 20.71 13.85
CA GLY A 437 34.34 20.72 15.13
C GLY A 437 35.35 20.85 16.28
N PRO A 438 34.94 21.38 17.45
CA PRO A 438 35.79 21.41 18.63
C PRO A 438 36.32 20.01 18.93
N ASN A 439 37.61 19.83 19.00
CA ASN A 439 38.35 18.58 19.22
C ASN A 439 38.67 17.76 17.94
N GLY A 440 38.63 18.34 16.74
CA GLY A 440 39.05 17.61 15.52
C GLY A 440 38.08 16.53 15.08
N THR A 441 36.87 16.48 15.65
CA THR A 441 35.77 15.65 15.19
C THR A 441 35.07 16.36 14.05
N SER A 442 35.31 15.91 12.84
CA SER A 442 34.55 16.36 11.66
C SER A 442 33.09 15.92 11.76
N GLY A 443 32.18 16.84 11.50
CA GLY A 443 30.89 16.40 11.11
C GLY A 443 29.64 16.81 11.90
N TRP A 444 29.57 17.99 12.50
CA TRP A 444 28.36 18.37 13.25
C TRP A 444 27.78 19.69 12.80
N ILE A 445 26.51 19.68 12.48
CA ILE A 445 25.69 20.87 12.51
C ILE A 445 25.57 21.25 13.97
N THR A 446 26.25 22.30 14.38
CA THR A 446 26.07 22.85 15.72
C THR A 446 24.84 23.76 15.67
N GLU A 447 24.06 23.83 16.76
CA GLU A 447 22.94 24.76 16.90
C GLU A 447 23.30 26.21 16.62
N ALA A 448 24.55 26.59 16.76
CA ALA A 448 25.09 27.90 16.39
C ALA A 448 24.79 28.27 14.93
N ASN A 449 24.57 27.30 14.05
CA ASN A 449 24.31 27.52 12.64
C ASN A 449 22.87 27.93 12.35
N CYS A 450 21.92 27.64 13.26
CA CYS A 450 20.55 28.16 13.21
C CYS A 450 20.46 29.67 13.45
N SER A 451 21.52 30.31 13.92
CA SER A 451 21.58 31.77 14.10
C SER A 451 21.95 32.53 12.81
N ILE A 452 22.24 31.85 11.72
CA ILE A 452 22.52 32.51 10.45
C ILE A 452 21.24 33.12 9.89
N GLN A 453 21.25 34.41 9.88
CA GLN A 453 20.18 35.27 9.45
C GLN A 453 20.36 35.55 7.96
N ILE A 454 19.53 34.98 7.13
CA ILE A 454 19.45 35.30 5.71
C ILE A 454 18.43 36.42 5.59
N ALA A 455 18.86 37.59 5.21
CA ALA A 455 17.93 38.68 4.94
C ALA A 455 17.11 38.40 3.68
N ASP A 456 15.80 38.29 3.83
CA ASP A 456 14.88 38.24 2.71
C ASP A 456 14.86 39.62 1.99
N GLN A 457 14.14 39.73 0.88
CA GLN A 457 14.03 40.95 0.09
C GLN A 457 13.34 42.12 0.85
N ASN A 458 12.66 41.86 1.95
CA ASN A 458 12.02 42.82 2.79
C ASN A 458 12.87 43.19 4.01
N GLY A 459 14.10 42.68 4.10
CA GLY A 459 15.01 42.88 5.23
C GLY A 459 14.66 41.99 6.44
N ALA A 460 13.73 41.07 6.29
CA ALA A 460 13.42 40.06 7.31
C ALA A 460 14.53 39.00 7.37
N ILE A 461 14.69 38.42 8.52
CA ILE A 461 15.72 37.44 8.81
C ILE A 461 15.12 36.05 8.61
N ALA A 462 15.63 35.28 7.68
CA ALA A 462 15.23 33.90 7.52
C ALA A 462 15.53 33.11 8.82
N ARG A 463 14.58 32.34 9.31
CA ARG A 463 14.73 31.48 10.46
C ARG A 463 15.15 30.08 10.05
N CYS A 464 15.79 29.37 10.91
CA CYS A 464 16.30 28.02 10.62
C CYS A 464 15.24 26.90 10.80
N ALA A 465 13.99 27.25 10.79
CA ALA A 465 12.90 26.32 10.87
C ALA A 465 11.77 26.68 9.90
N THR A 466 10.88 25.76 9.66
CA THR A 466 9.75 25.88 8.76
C THR A 466 8.45 25.46 9.44
N ASP A 467 7.44 26.30 9.35
CA ASP A 467 6.04 25.93 9.49
C ASP A 467 5.49 25.52 8.12
N LYS A 468 4.99 24.31 8.01
CA LYS A 468 4.53 23.72 6.75
C LYS A 468 3.10 23.22 6.88
N LEU A 469 2.30 23.52 5.88
CA LEU A 469 1.01 22.90 5.63
C LEU A 469 0.98 22.27 4.25
N ASN A 470 0.52 21.02 4.20
CA ASN A 470 0.06 20.36 2.97
C ASN A 470 -1.33 19.78 3.25
N SER A 471 -2.35 20.44 2.70
CA SER A 471 -3.75 20.08 2.97
C SER A 471 -4.52 19.95 1.67
N TYR A 472 -5.30 18.88 1.54
CA TYR A 472 -6.20 18.69 0.42
C TYR A 472 -7.47 17.94 0.82
N ARG A 473 -8.54 18.18 0.04
CA ARG A 473 -9.75 17.38 0.04
C ARG A 473 -10.13 17.04 -1.39
N LYS A 474 -10.50 15.79 -1.60
CA LYS A 474 -10.88 15.25 -2.89
C LYS A 474 -12.30 14.68 -2.85
N TYR A 475 -12.99 14.80 -3.96
CA TYR A 475 -14.32 14.27 -4.21
C TYR A 475 -14.31 13.57 -5.55
N GLY A 476 -14.80 12.36 -5.62
CA GLY A 476 -14.76 11.61 -6.86
C GLY A 476 -15.81 10.55 -6.96
N GLU A 477 -15.77 9.89 -8.09
CA GLU A 477 -16.66 8.78 -8.42
C GLU A 477 -15.93 7.78 -9.33
N THR A 478 -16.08 6.51 -9.06
CA THR A 478 -15.78 5.44 -9.99
C THR A 478 -17.09 4.81 -10.44
N SER A 479 -17.29 4.71 -11.75
CA SER A 479 -18.51 4.13 -12.34
C SER A 479 -18.15 3.13 -13.42
N THR A 480 -18.74 1.94 -13.36
CA THR A 480 -18.59 0.92 -14.39
C THR A 480 -19.93 0.31 -14.72
N VAL A 481 -20.22 0.21 -16.01
CA VAL A 481 -21.34 -0.56 -16.56
C VAL A 481 -20.78 -1.69 -17.39
N SER A 482 -21.11 -2.92 -17.04
CA SER A 482 -20.64 -4.11 -17.74
C SER A 482 -21.80 -4.84 -18.39
N LYS A 483 -21.58 -5.41 -19.57
CA LYS A 483 -22.50 -6.30 -20.26
C LYS A 483 -21.85 -7.65 -20.45
N THR A 484 -22.34 -8.63 -19.72
CA THR A 484 -21.92 -10.01 -19.86
C THR A 484 -22.72 -10.74 -20.92
N SER A 485 -22.06 -11.51 -21.78
CA SER A 485 -22.63 -12.37 -22.81
C SER A 485 -21.87 -13.69 -22.91
N LYS A 486 -22.35 -14.61 -23.70
CA LYS A 486 -21.64 -15.88 -23.98
C LYS A 486 -20.30 -15.71 -24.70
N TYR A 487 -20.08 -14.54 -25.28
CA TYR A 487 -18.85 -14.25 -26.05
C TYR A 487 -17.81 -13.45 -25.22
N GLY A 488 -18.21 -12.94 -24.06
CA GLY A 488 -17.33 -12.12 -23.24
C GLY A 488 -18.05 -11.03 -22.47
N VAL A 489 -17.27 -10.10 -21.95
CA VAL A 489 -17.73 -8.99 -21.12
C VAL A 489 -17.31 -7.67 -21.76
N LEU A 490 -18.29 -6.80 -22.05
CA LEU A 490 -18.03 -5.44 -22.48
C LEU A 490 -18.17 -4.52 -21.26
N ARG A 491 -17.18 -3.67 -21.02
CA ARG A 491 -17.15 -2.70 -19.93
C ARG A 491 -17.02 -1.30 -20.45
N PHE A 492 -17.80 -0.40 -19.87
CA PHE A 492 -17.67 1.05 -20.02
C PHE A 492 -17.49 1.62 -18.62
N GLY A 493 -16.58 2.54 -18.45
CA GLY A 493 -16.40 3.17 -17.16
C GLY A 493 -15.94 4.59 -17.25
N LEU A 494 -16.04 5.25 -16.11
CA LEU A 494 -15.58 6.60 -15.87
C LEU A 494 -15.00 6.69 -14.47
N TRP A 495 -13.84 7.28 -14.36
CA TRP A 495 -13.34 7.83 -13.12
C TRP A 495 -13.30 9.35 -13.23
N TYR A 496 -13.91 10.01 -12.25
CA TYR A 496 -13.89 11.45 -12.07
C TYR A 496 -13.40 11.78 -10.67
N GLU A 497 -12.47 12.74 -10.56
CA GLU A 497 -12.01 13.28 -9.29
C GLU A 497 -11.80 14.78 -9.39
N TRP A 498 -12.31 15.53 -8.43
CA TRP A 498 -12.03 16.93 -8.20
C TRP A 498 -11.34 17.10 -6.86
N ALA A 499 -10.27 17.91 -6.82
CA ALA A 499 -9.54 18.19 -5.60
C ALA A 499 -9.33 19.69 -5.40
N THR A 500 -9.25 20.08 -4.14
CA THR A 500 -8.78 21.39 -3.72
C THR A 500 -7.65 21.22 -2.71
N SER A 501 -6.60 22.03 -2.85
CA SER A 501 -5.41 21.97 -2.01
C SER A 501 -4.99 23.33 -1.52
N ASN A 502 -4.39 23.36 -0.33
CA ASN A 502 -3.74 24.50 0.26
C ASN A 502 -2.36 24.07 0.78
N ARG A 503 -1.31 24.74 0.30
CA ARG A 503 0.07 24.47 0.70
C ARG A 503 0.79 25.74 1.05
N PHE A 504 1.58 25.71 2.10
CA PHE A 504 2.57 26.72 2.39
C PHE A 504 3.79 26.18 3.11
N GLN A 505 4.88 26.91 3.02
CA GLN A 505 6.05 26.80 3.90
C GLN A 505 6.42 28.21 4.34
N ILE A 506 6.46 28.42 5.64
CA ILE A 506 6.76 29.71 6.24
C ILE A 506 8.03 29.58 7.05
N PRO A 507 9.06 30.43 6.83
CA PRO A 507 10.22 30.45 7.72
C PRO A 507 9.78 30.78 9.13
N SER A 508 10.23 30.00 10.10
CA SER A 508 9.81 30.09 11.49
C SER A 508 11.01 30.08 12.43
N ASP A 509 10.82 30.60 13.62
CA ASP A 509 11.80 30.55 14.69
C ASP A 509 11.53 29.31 15.55
N PRO A 510 12.45 28.33 15.61
CA PRO A 510 12.22 27.08 16.33
C PRO A 510 12.16 27.24 17.85
N ILE A 511 12.60 28.39 18.40
CA ILE A 511 12.59 28.64 19.84
C ILE A 511 11.36 29.44 20.27
N THR A 512 11.03 30.49 19.51
CA THR A 512 9.90 31.38 19.82
C THR A 512 8.59 30.96 19.14
N HIS A 513 8.67 30.04 18.15
CA HIS A 513 7.55 29.59 17.29
C HIS A 513 6.87 30.75 16.54
N GLN A 514 7.65 31.78 16.21
CA GLN A 514 7.16 32.94 15.46
C GLN A 514 7.49 32.79 13.99
N ASP A 515 6.45 32.86 13.19
CA ASP A 515 6.58 32.80 11.73
C ASP A 515 6.99 34.17 11.18
N GLN A 516 7.68 34.14 10.06
CA GLN A 516 7.90 35.34 9.26
C GLN A 516 6.61 35.80 8.59
N ALA A 517 6.55 37.08 8.28
CA ALA A 517 5.37 37.70 7.66
C ALA A 517 5.15 37.21 6.21
N VAL A 518 6.20 36.72 5.56
CA VAL A 518 6.14 36.31 4.16
C VAL A 518 6.60 34.85 4.04
N PRO A 519 5.75 33.94 3.52
CA PRO A 519 6.07 32.55 3.28
C PRO A 519 7.19 32.36 2.23
N ASN A 520 7.88 31.22 2.29
CA ASN A 520 8.72 30.76 1.19
C ASN A 520 7.85 30.52 -0.05
N PHE A 521 6.76 29.82 0.15
CA PHE A 521 5.66 29.75 -0.81
C PHE A 521 4.31 29.65 -0.09
N HIS A 522 3.25 30.11 -0.73
CA HIS A 522 1.87 29.86 -0.36
C HIS A 522 1.03 29.75 -1.62
N GLU A 523 0.35 28.63 -1.77
CA GLU A 523 -0.37 28.28 -2.98
C GLU A 523 -1.65 27.49 -2.72
N ASN A 524 -2.64 27.75 -3.56
CA ASN A 524 -3.84 26.91 -3.67
C ASN A 524 -3.92 26.35 -5.08
N TYR A 525 -4.40 25.14 -5.21
CA TYR A 525 -4.70 24.57 -6.52
C TYR A 525 -5.95 23.69 -6.50
N TRP A 526 -6.54 23.61 -7.66
CA TRP A 526 -7.72 22.80 -7.95
C TRP A 526 -7.39 21.89 -9.12
N THR A 527 -7.66 20.62 -8.93
CA THR A 527 -7.41 19.62 -9.96
C THR A 527 -8.69 18.93 -10.38
N ASN A 528 -8.74 18.50 -11.62
CA ASN A 528 -9.80 17.65 -12.17
C ASN A 528 -9.15 16.51 -12.93
N SER A 529 -9.55 15.28 -12.65
CA SER A 529 -9.17 14.08 -13.40
C SER A 529 -10.42 13.46 -14.00
N VAL A 530 -10.36 13.10 -15.28
CA VAL A 530 -11.47 12.48 -16.00
C VAL A 530 -10.92 11.35 -16.87
N ASN A 531 -11.19 10.11 -16.49
CA ASN A 531 -10.68 8.93 -17.19
C ASN A 531 -11.82 8.03 -17.67
N PRO A 532 -12.46 8.33 -18.81
CA PRO A 532 -13.36 7.40 -19.47
C PRO A 532 -12.58 6.22 -20.05
N PHE A 533 -13.18 5.04 -20.02
CA PHE A 533 -12.62 3.86 -20.65
C PHE A 533 -13.68 2.97 -21.29
N ILE A 534 -13.21 2.18 -22.24
CA ILE A 534 -13.94 1.05 -22.84
C ILE A 534 -13.02 -0.16 -22.88
N GLU A 535 -13.58 -1.31 -22.55
CA GLU A 535 -12.84 -2.57 -22.53
C GLU A 535 -13.73 -3.72 -22.96
N TYR A 536 -13.19 -4.61 -23.79
CA TYR A 536 -13.86 -5.84 -24.18
C TYR A 536 -13.01 -7.05 -23.89
N GLU A 537 -13.47 -7.87 -22.96
CA GLU A 537 -12.93 -9.18 -22.66
C GLU A 537 -13.63 -10.21 -23.54
N TRP A 538 -12.93 -10.71 -24.52
CA TRP A 538 -13.46 -11.66 -25.49
C TRP A 538 -13.09 -13.09 -25.11
N HIS A 539 -14.07 -13.91 -24.82
CA HIS A 539 -13.93 -15.36 -24.66
C HIS A 539 -13.88 -16.03 -26.04
N ALA A 540 -12.74 -15.91 -26.73
CA ALA A 540 -12.55 -16.38 -28.10
C ALA A 540 -12.79 -17.90 -28.23
N THR A 541 -12.34 -18.64 -27.20
CA THR A 541 -12.62 -20.06 -27.02
C THR A 541 -12.80 -20.36 -25.53
N ARG A 542 -13.06 -21.63 -25.18
CA ARG A 542 -13.08 -22.05 -23.76
C ARG A 542 -11.71 -21.94 -23.08
N LYS A 543 -10.64 -21.75 -23.83
CA LYS A 543 -9.25 -21.73 -23.36
C LYS A 543 -8.55 -20.40 -23.60
N LEU A 544 -9.09 -19.55 -24.48
CA LEU A 544 -8.48 -18.29 -24.88
C LEU A 544 -9.42 -17.15 -24.53
N THR A 545 -8.95 -16.30 -23.62
CA THR A 545 -9.51 -14.99 -23.32
C THR A 545 -8.59 -13.93 -23.88
N VAL A 546 -9.14 -12.90 -24.50
CA VAL A 546 -8.40 -11.74 -25.03
C VAL A 546 -9.13 -10.48 -24.57
N THR A 547 -8.44 -9.64 -23.86
CA THR A 547 -8.96 -8.34 -23.39
C THR A 547 -8.29 -7.21 -24.15
N VAL A 548 -9.08 -6.34 -24.74
CA VAL A 548 -8.61 -5.14 -25.42
C VAL A 548 -9.39 -3.94 -24.92
N GLY A 549 -8.70 -2.83 -24.72
CA GLY A 549 -9.35 -1.64 -24.22
C GLY A 549 -8.56 -0.39 -24.48
N ASP A 550 -9.23 0.74 -24.28
CA ASP A 550 -8.63 2.05 -24.38
C ASP A 550 -9.17 2.95 -23.28
N LYS A 551 -8.29 3.73 -22.69
CA LYS A 551 -8.59 4.72 -21.68
C LYS A 551 -8.00 6.07 -22.09
N TYR A 552 -8.74 7.13 -21.88
CA TYR A 552 -8.22 8.48 -22.05
C TYR A 552 -8.08 9.13 -20.67
N ALA A 553 -6.85 9.33 -20.21
CA ALA A 553 -6.56 10.02 -18.98
C ALA A 553 -6.46 11.52 -19.25
N TRP A 554 -7.42 12.30 -18.76
CA TRP A 554 -7.39 13.76 -18.82
C TRP A 554 -7.20 14.34 -17.44
N TYR A 555 -6.30 15.32 -17.32
CA TYR A 555 -5.99 16.03 -16.11
C TYR A 555 -5.97 17.53 -16.36
N GLY A 556 -6.68 18.29 -15.52
CA GLY A 556 -6.69 19.73 -15.53
C GLY A 556 -6.29 20.30 -14.18
N LEU A 557 -5.45 21.34 -14.19
CA LEU A 557 -4.95 22.01 -13.00
C LEU A 557 -5.22 23.52 -13.12
N THR A 558 -5.73 24.11 -12.06
CA THR A 558 -5.75 25.56 -11.83
C THR A 558 -4.94 25.85 -10.58
N PHE A 559 -3.96 26.72 -10.70
CA PHE A 559 -2.98 27.03 -9.68
C PHE A 559 -3.04 28.53 -9.35
N LYS A 560 -3.01 28.89 -8.09
CA LYS A 560 -2.95 30.26 -7.63
C LYS A 560 -1.87 30.40 -6.57
N GLN A 561 -0.86 31.19 -6.85
CA GLN A 561 0.26 31.45 -5.98
C GLN A 561 0.12 32.80 -5.30
N TYR A 562 0.29 32.83 -3.99
CA TYR A 562 0.19 34.03 -3.13
C TYR A 562 1.54 34.55 -2.69
N ALA A 563 2.52 33.68 -2.56
CA ALA A 563 3.89 34.01 -2.17
C ALA A 563 4.87 33.00 -2.79
N ASP A 564 6.09 33.48 -3.06
CA ASP A 564 7.19 32.71 -3.59
C ASP A 564 8.53 33.27 -3.12
N ASN A 565 9.42 32.44 -2.63
CA ASN A 565 10.78 32.77 -2.24
C ASN A 565 10.89 34.01 -1.30
N GLY A 566 10.03 34.06 -0.26
CA GLY A 566 10.01 35.21 0.65
C GLY A 566 9.48 36.50 0.03
N LYS A 567 8.78 36.42 -1.11
CA LYS A 567 8.12 37.51 -1.78
C LYS A 567 6.61 37.30 -1.84
N VAL A 568 5.84 38.35 -1.62
CA VAL A 568 4.42 38.35 -1.92
C VAL A 568 4.25 38.42 -3.43
N VAL A 569 3.81 37.37 -4.04
CA VAL A 569 3.52 37.32 -5.49
C VAL A 569 2.35 38.29 -5.78
N GLY A 570 2.47 39.08 -6.80
CA GLY A 570 1.46 40.10 -7.11
C GLY A 570 1.69 41.48 -6.47
N ASN A 571 2.52 41.57 -5.45
CA ASN A 571 2.98 42.86 -4.92
C ASN A 571 4.33 43.32 -5.47
N LEU A 572 5.01 42.44 -6.20
CA LEU A 572 6.20 42.82 -6.94
C LEU A 572 5.81 43.75 -8.09
N ASN A 573 6.08 45.04 -7.92
CA ASN A 573 5.78 46.09 -8.91
C ASN A 573 4.28 46.23 -9.26
N GLY A 574 3.35 45.91 -8.35
CA GLY A 574 1.92 46.03 -8.58
C GLY A 574 1.31 44.95 -9.51
N ALA A 575 2.01 43.87 -9.77
CA ALA A 575 1.49 42.76 -10.56
C ALA A 575 0.36 42.02 -9.82
N PRO A 576 -0.66 41.49 -10.50
CA PRO A 576 -1.70 40.67 -9.87
C PRO A 576 -1.12 39.35 -9.36
N PHE A 577 -1.86 38.67 -8.48
CA PHE A 577 -1.51 37.28 -8.08
C PHE A 577 -1.34 36.45 -9.33
N VAL A 578 -0.32 35.57 -9.28
CA VAL A 578 -0.10 34.60 -10.35
C VAL A 578 -1.23 33.55 -10.29
N THR A 579 -1.90 33.38 -11.40
CA THR A 579 -2.88 32.35 -11.60
C THR A 579 -2.58 31.68 -12.93
N SER A 580 -2.29 30.39 -12.88
CA SER A 580 -2.02 29.57 -14.05
C SER A 580 -3.03 28.45 -14.16
N SER A 581 -3.40 28.07 -15.34
CA SER A 581 -4.24 26.90 -15.59
C SER A 581 -3.78 26.17 -16.83
N GLY A 582 -3.87 24.87 -16.79
CA GLY A 582 -3.51 24.01 -17.89
C GLY A 582 -4.22 22.66 -17.83
N ALA A 583 -4.20 21.97 -18.95
CA ALA A 583 -4.68 20.60 -19.03
C ALA A 583 -3.74 19.77 -19.88
N SER A 584 -3.65 18.51 -19.55
CA SER A 584 -2.94 17.50 -20.30
C SER A 584 -3.80 16.24 -20.45
N GLY A 585 -3.42 15.37 -21.36
CA GLY A 585 -4.11 14.09 -21.52
C GLY A 585 -3.25 13.06 -22.24
N ALA A 586 -3.52 11.80 -21.93
CA ALA A 586 -2.85 10.66 -22.52
C ALA A 586 -3.86 9.62 -23.00
N ASN A 587 -3.60 9.04 -24.16
CA ASN A 587 -4.36 7.89 -24.66
C ASN A 587 -3.62 6.61 -24.28
N LEU A 588 -4.28 5.72 -23.56
CA LEU A 588 -3.67 4.58 -22.87
C LEU A 588 -4.31 3.25 -23.34
N PRO A 589 -4.00 2.80 -24.57
CA PRO A 589 -4.46 1.52 -25.07
C PRO A 589 -3.83 0.36 -24.32
N SER A 590 -4.61 -0.72 -24.16
CA SER A 590 -4.16 -1.98 -23.57
C SER A 590 -4.67 -3.18 -24.41
N ALA A 591 -3.88 -4.24 -24.39
CA ALA A 591 -4.24 -5.52 -25.00
C ALA A 591 -3.57 -6.64 -24.18
N GLN A 592 -4.36 -7.62 -23.78
CA GLN A 592 -3.88 -8.75 -22.98
C GLN A 592 -4.59 -10.01 -23.39
N ALA A 593 -3.97 -11.14 -23.13
CA ALA A 593 -4.54 -12.44 -23.42
C ALA A 593 -4.09 -13.51 -22.42
N ASN A 594 -5.00 -14.40 -22.09
CA ASN A 594 -4.71 -15.63 -21.34
C ASN A 594 -5.07 -16.85 -22.17
N TYR A 595 -4.20 -17.82 -22.21
CA TYR A 595 -4.45 -19.10 -22.84
C TYR A 595 -4.26 -20.25 -21.86
N ARG A 596 -5.34 -20.96 -21.56
CA ARG A 596 -5.35 -22.18 -20.74
C ARG A 596 -4.81 -23.37 -21.52
N LEU A 597 -3.54 -23.71 -21.29
CA LEU A 597 -2.93 -24.93 -21.89
C LEU A 597 -3.62 -26.20 -21.35
N THR A 598 -3.79 -26.26 -20.01
CA THR A 598 -4.53 -27.30 -19.31
C THR A 598 -5.39 -26.68 -18.20
N ASP A 599 -6.13 -27.49 -17.46
CA ASP A 599 -6.89 -27.06 -16.28
C ASP A 599 -5.99 -26.53 -15.13
N HIS A 600 -4.66 -26.77 -15.19
CA HIS A 600 -3.68 -26.43 -14.18
C HIS A 600 -2.53 -25.55 -14.68
N TRP A 601 -2.57 -25.13 -15.95
CA TRP A 601 -1.49 -24.39 -16.57
C TRP A 601 -2.00 -23.41 -17.60
N SER A 602 -1.63 -22.15 -17.42
CA SER A 602 -1.93 -21.06 -18.35
C SER A 602 -0.67 -20.30 -18.74
N VAL A 603 -0.76 -19.59 -19.85
CA VAL A 603 0.20 -18.60 -20.30
C VAL A 603 -0.55 -17.31 -20.63
N TYR A 604 0.11 -16.19 -20.43
CA TYR A 604 -0.46 -14.87 -20.70
C TYR A 604 0.53 -13.96 -21.40
N GLY A 605 0.00 -12.92 -22.00
CA GLY A 605 0.78 -11.84 -22.57
C GLY A 605 0.02 -10.52 -22.50
N GLN A 606 0.73 -9.44 -22.24
CA GLN A 606 0.16 -8.12 -22.06
C GLN A 606 0.98 -7.05 -22.77
N PHE A 607 0.28 -6.11 -23.36
CA PHE A 607 0.74 -4.79 -23.73
C PHE A 607 -0.15 -3.76 -23.04
N GLY A 608 0.44 -2.77 -22.37
CA GLY A 608 -0.29 -1.66 -21.77
C GLY A 608 0.52 -0.38 -21.79
N LYS A 609 -0.19 0.74 -21.91
CA LYS A 609 0.37 2.07 -21.65
C LYS A 609 -0.13 2.57 -20.30
N GLY A 610 0.78 3.18 -19.54
CA GLY A 610 0.48 3.91 -18.32
C GLY A 610 0.89 5.36 -18.45
N ASP A 611 0.36 6.20 -17.59
CA ASP A 611 0.74 7.59 -17.46
C ASP A 611 0.87 8.00 -16.00
N GLU A 612 1.55 9.11 -15.79
CA GLU A 612 1.61 9.84 -14.54
C GLU A 612 1.36 11.32 -14.83
N ILE A 613 0.49 11.93 -14.03
CA ILE A 613 0.23 13.37 -14.12
C ILE A 613 1.48 14.17 -13.76
N PRO A 614 1.70 15.34 -14.36
CA PRO A 614 2.78 16.22 -13.96
C PRO A 614 2.60 16.66 -12.49
N PRO A 615 3.67 16.66 -11.67
CA PRO A 615 3.59 17.20 -10.32
C PRO A 615 3.23 18.70 -10.34
N THR A 616 2.46 19.16 -9.36
CA THR A 616 2.02 20.57 -9.29
C THR A 616 3.17 21.54 -9.14
N SER A 617 4.26 21.12 -8.51
CA SER A 617 5.50 21.89 -8.35
C SER A 617 6.16 22.31 -9.67
N VAL A 618 5.77 21.71 -10.80
CA VAL A 618 6.18 22.20 -12.14
C VAL A 618 5.70 23.63 -12.41
N PHE A 619 4.65 24.08 -11.69
CA PHE A 619 4.15 25.45 -11.81
C PHE A 619 4.69 26.39 -10.75
N ASP A 620 5.46 25.91 -9.78
CA ASP A 620 6.06 26.77 -8.78
C ASP A 620 6.89 27.84 -9.51
N VAL A 621 6.48 29.10 -9.36
CA VAL A 621 7.23 30.21 -9.97
C VAL A 621 8.53 30.34 -9.21
N THR A 622 9.58 29.89 -9.81
CA THR A 622 10.92 30.07 -9.28
C THR A 622 11.38 31.51 -9.57
N GLY A 623 11.93 32.22 -8.58
CA GLY A 623 12.31 33.62 -8.47
C GLY A 623 12.80 34.40 -9.69
N GLY A 624 12.63 33.90 -10.89
CA GLY A 624 12.92 34.56 -12.18
C GLY A 624 11.70 35.07 -12.94
N GLY A 625 10.48 34.88 -12.39
CA GLY A 625 9.26 35.43 -12.99
C GLY A 625 8.83 34.79 -14.31
N LYS A 626 9.28 33.60 -14.63
CA LYS A 626 8.79 32.83 -15.77
C LYS A 626 7.77 31.82 -15.29
N GLU A 627 6.51 32.14 -15.50
CA GLU A 627 5.42 31.20 -15.36
C GLU A 627 5.58 30.06 -16.38
N VAL A 628 5.40 28.81 -15.94
CA VAL A 628 5.15 27.72 -16.88
C VAL A 628 3.74 27.92 -17.43
N SER A 629 3.63 28.40 -18.65
CA SER A 629 2.35 28.77 -19.28
C SER A 629 1.56 27.54 -19.76
N LYS A 630 2.12 26.34 -19.66
CA LYS A 630 1.49 25.12 -20.19
C LYS A 630 1.94 23.92 -19.37
N LEU A 631 0.99 23.05 -18.99
CA LEU A 631 1.29 21.74 -18.43
C LEU A 631 2.20 20.95 -19.37
N PRO A 632 3.28 20.35 -18.86
CA PRO A 632 4.09 19.46 -19.65
C PRO A 632 3.30 18.23 -20.09
N THR A 633 3.79 17.55 -21.12
CA THR A 633 3.25 16.26 -21.55
C THR A 633 3.39 15.25 -20.41
N PRO A 634 2.36 14.47 -20.06
CA PRO A 634 2.47 13.46 -19.01
C PRO A 634 3.63 12.48 -19.22
N GLN A 635 4.23 12.02 -18.14
CA GLN A 635 5.14 10.90 -18.21
C GLN A 635 4.37 9.67 -18.69
N GLN A 636 4.98 8.85 -19.51
CA GLN A 636 4.34 7.67 -20.08
C GLN A 636 5.22 6.44 -20.00
N THR A 637 4.58 5.31 -19.78
CA THR A 637 5.21 4.00 -19.95
C THR A 637 4.55 3.22 -21.07
N SER A 638 5.35 2.31 -21.64
CA SER A 638 4.86 1.24 -22.52
C SER A 638 5.44 -0.07 -21.99
N ALA A 639 4.55 -0.92 -21.47
CA ALA A 639 4.90 -2.20 -20.88
C ALA A 639 4.58 -3.35 -21.84
N TYR A 640 5.53 -4.28 -21.97
CA TYR A 640 5.40 -5.54 -22.69
C TYR A 640 5.74 -6.65 -21.71
N GLN A 641 4.83 -7.53 -21.44
CA GLN A 641 4.99 -8.56 -20.43
C GLN A 641 4.41 -9.88 -20.92
N GLY A 642 4.94 -10.98 -20.43
CA GLY A 642 4.39 -12.28 -20.73
C GLY A 642 4.88 -13.31 -19.71
N GLY A 643 3.99 -14.21 -19.32
CA GLY A 643 4.27 -15.14 -18.25
C GLY A 643 3.45 -16.41 -18.33
N THR A 644 3.61 -17.22 -17.30
CA THR A 644 2.95 -18.50 -17.14
C THR A 644 2.58 -18.76 -15.70
N VAL A 645 1.43 -19.39 -15.48
CA VAL A 645 0.96 -19.79 -14.14
C VAL A 645 0.67 -21.28 -14.13
N VAL A 646 1.18 -21.98 -13.14
CA VAL A 646 0.93 -23.40 -12.89
C VAL A 646 0.34 -23.58 -11.50
N LYS A 647 -0.80 -24.27 -11.41
CA LYS A 647 -1.45 -24.61 -10.13
C LYS A 647 -1.71 -26.11 -10.05
N LEU A 648 -0.87 -26.79 -9.29
CA LEU A 648 -1.04 -28.19 -8.92
C LEU A 648 -1.52 -28.27 -7.47
N ASN A 649 -1.92 -29.43 -7.01
CA ASN A 649 -2.44 -29.60 -5.65
C ASN A 649 -1.46 -29.13 -4.56
N ARG A 650 -0.16 -29.40 -4.72
CA ARG A 650 0.88 -29.06 -3.74
C ARG A 650 1.90 -28.04 -4.22
N LEU A 651 1.70 -27.47 -5.39
CA LEU A 651 2.62 -26.50 -6.01
C LEU A 651 1.82 -25.45 -6.76
N THR A 652 2.07 -24.18 -6.45
CA THR A 652 1.71 -23.07 -7.34
C THR A 652 2.99 -22.37 -7.77
N MET A 653 3.05 -21.99 -9.01
CA MET A 653 4.19 -21.28 -9.58
C MET A 653 3.71 -20.29 -10.64
N ASP A 654 4.25 -19.13 -10.64
CA ASP A 654 4.18 -18.18 -11.75
C ASP A 654 5.58 -17.67 -12.10
N ALA A 655 5.74 -17.29 -13.34
CA ALA A 655 6.96 -16.68 -13.84
C ALA A 655 6.65 -15.78 -15.03
N ASP A 656 7.29 -14.63 -15.08
CA ASP A 656 7.10 -13.65 -16.14
C ASP A 656 8.39 -12.98 -16.59
N TYR A 657 8.35 -12.47 -17.79
CA TYR A 657 9.30 -11.52 -18.34
C TYR A 657 8.62 -10.19 -18.56
N TYR A 658 9.25 -9.12 -18.14
CA TYR A 658 8.77 -7.76 -18.34
C TYR A 658 9.80 -6.88 -19.06
N ARG A 659 9.29 -5.94 -19.85
CA ARG A 659 10.04 -4.85 -20.44
C ARG A 659 9.19 -3.60 -20.44
N VAL A 660 9.61 -2.60 -19.70
CA VAL A 660 8.91 -1.31 -19.56
C VAL A 660 9.81 -0.21 -20.12
N LYS A 661 9.28 0.57 -21.05
CA LYS A 661 9.94 1.74 -21.61
C LYS A 661 9.27 2.99 -21.02
N PHE A 662 10.11 3.86 -20.47
CA PHE A 662 9.73 5.15 -19.88
C PHE A 662 10.00 6.27 -20.87
N GLN A 663 9.09 7.24 -20.94
CA GLN A 663 9.19 8.40 -21.81
C GLN A 663 8.74 9.66 -21.08
N ASN A 664 9.31 10.79 -21.45
CA ASN A 664 9.04 12.10 -20.85
C ASN A 664 9.37 12.15 -19.35
N ASN A 665 10.46 11.55 -18.93
CA ASN A 665 10.86 11.51 -17.54
C ASN A 665 11.17 12.92 -17.03
N TYR A 666 10.44 13.39 -15.99
CA TYR A 666 10.71 14.65 -15.32
C TYR A 666 11.75 14.44 -14.23
N ILE A 667 12.88 15.12 -14.40
CA ILE A 667 13.93 15.05 -13.40
C ILE A 667 13.94 16.37 -12.64
N PRO A 668 13.65 16.33 -11.33
CA PRO A 668 13.83 17.49 -10.48
C PRO A 668 15.33 17.75 -10.29
N PHE A 669 15.71 19.01 -10.26
CA PHE A 669 17.06 19.42 -9.89
C PHE A 669 16.99 20.70 -9.08
N GLN A 670 17.95 20.87 -8.19
CA GLN A 670 18.03 22.05 -7.35
C GLN A 670 19.01 23.03 -7.97
N VAL A 671 18.60 24.28 -8.08
CA VAL A 671 19.44 25.40 -8.46
C VAL A 671 19.48 26.41 -7.32
N ALA A 672 20.67 26.96 -7.10
CA ALA A 672 20.84 27.99 -6.09
C ALA A 672 19.88 29.18 -6.37
N ASN A 673 19.09 29.55 -5.37
CA ASN A 673 18.19 30.68 -5.48
C ASN A 673 18.98 32.01 -5.42
N PRO A 674 19.08 32.77 -6.51
CA PRO A 674 19.84 34.02 -6.52
C PRO A 674 19.25 35.10 -5.62
N ASN A 675 17.98 34.94 -5.23
CA ASN A 675 17.25 35.93 -4.43
C ASN A 675 17.17 35.56 -2.94
N ASN A 676 17.45 34.28 -2.61
CA ASN A 676 17.44 33.80 -1.24
C ASN A 676 18.51 32.69 -1.10
N PRO A 677 19.80 33.09 -0.89
CA PRO A 677 20.87 32.13 -0.70
C PRO A 677 20.59 31.21 0.51
N GLY A 678 20.66 29.89 0.29
CA GLY A 678 20.30 28.88 1.29
C GLY A 678 18.93 28.26 1.07
N PHE A 679 18.13 28.76 0.12
CA PHE A 679 16.95 28.12 -0.40
C PHE A 679 17.17 27.77 -1.85
N ASP A 680 17.41 26.49 -2.14
CA ASP A 680 17.51 26.02 -3.52
C ASP A 680 16.13 25.93 -4.16
N LEU A 681 16.07 26.28 -5.43
CA LEU A 681 14.87 26.20 -6.25
C LEU A 681 14.78 24.81 -6.87
N ASN A 682 13.61 24.21 -6.81
CA ASN A 682 13.34 22.99 -7.55
C ASN A 682 12.94 23.33 -8.98
N GLU A 683 13.75 22.96 -9.93
CA GLU A 683 13.43 23.03 -11.36
C GLU A 683 13.28 21.63 -11.93
N TYR A 684 12.59 21.53 -13.06
CA TYR A 684 12.37 20.27 -13.76
C TYR A 684 12.87 20.36 -15.20
N TYR A 685 13.49 19.32 -15.66
CA TYR A 685 13.80 19.18 -17.08
C TYR A 685 13.42 17.78 -17.58
N LEU A 686 13.19 17.66 -18.87
CA LEU A 686 12.98 16.35 -19.49
C LEU A 686 14.31 15.61 -19.53
N GLY A 687 14.41 14.59 -18.70
CA GLY A 687 15.53 13.68 -18.66
C GLY A 687 15.48 12.66 -19.79
N PRO A 688 16.48 11.77 -19.84
CA PRO A 688 16.53 10.71 -20.82
C PRO A 688 15.42 9.70 -20.59
N ASP A 689 14.94 9.08 -21.67
CA ASP A 689 14.12 7.89 -21.59
C ASP A 689 14.86 6.78 -20.84
N SER A 690 14.12 5.83 -20.25
CA SER A 690 14.74 4.66 -19.63
C SER A 690 14.02 3.38 -20.01
N VAL A 691 14.70 2.26 -19.81
CA VAL A 691 14.15 0.92 -20.00
C VAL A 691 14.48 0.05 -18.82
N THR A 692 13.42 -0.50 -18.21
CA THR A 692 13.50 -1.52 -17.17
C THR A 692 13.05 -2.85 -17.74
N GLN A 693 13.80 -3.92 -17.51
CA GLN A 693 13.46 -5.26 -18.00
C GLN A 693 14.05 -6.35 -17.11
N GLY A 694 13.34 -7.47 -16.99
CA GLY A 694 13.79 -8.57 -16.15
C GLY A 694 12.87 -9.77 -16.18
N PHE A 695 13.25 -10.76 -15.38
CA PHE A 695 12.45 -11.95 -15.11
C PHE A 695 12.04 -11.99 -13.64
N GLU A 696 10.83 -12.38 -13.38
CA GLU A 696 10.30 -12.62 -12.05
C GLU A 696 9.73 -14.03 -11.97
N ALA A 697 9.78 -14.60 -10.78
CA ALA A 697 9.13 -15.88 -10.50
C ALA A 697 8.69 -15.96 -9.05
N GLU A 698 7.61 -16.68 -8.80
CA GLU A 698 7.06 -16.94 -7.48
C GLU A 698 6.61 -18.38 -7.38
N VAL A 699 6.90 -19.04 -6.26
CA VAL A 699 6.60 -20.45 -6.01
C VAL A 699 6.06 -20.65 -4.60
N ASN A 700 4.94 -21.36 -4.47
CA ASN A 700 4.45 -21.90 -3.20
C ASN A 700 4.38 -23.41 -3.29
N ALA A 701 4.97 -24.11 -2.31
CA ALA A 701 4.97 -25.56 -2.26
C ALA A 701 4.51 -26.06 -0.88
N SER A 702 3.47 -26.89 -0.85
CA SER A 702 3.06 -27.59 0.36
C SER A 702 3.83 -28.89 0.51
N LEU A 703 4.70 -28.95 1.52
CA LEU A 703 5.55 -30.11 1.83
C LEU A 703 4.80 -31.19 2.61
N GLY A 704 3.57 -30.92 3.02
CA GLY A 704 2.74 -31.78 3.85
C GLY A 704 2.89 -31.52 5.36
N TYR A 705 2.03 -32.13 6.14
CA TYR A 705 1.97 -31.98 7.62
C TYR A 705 1.88 -30.51 8.11
N GLY A 706 1.34 -29.61 7.28
CA GLY A 706 1.23 -28.19 7.58
C GLY A 706 2.49 -27.36 7.24
N LEU A 707 3.54 -27.99 6.68
CA LEU A 707 4.77 -27.28 6.29
C LEU A 707 4.64 -26.79 4.85
N ASN A 708 4.95 -25.50 4.63
CA ASN A 708 4.86 -24.83 3.33
C ASN A 708 6.13 -24.03 3.07
N LEU A 709 6.59 -24.06 1.83
CA LEU A 709 7.71 -23.28 1.33
C LEU A 709 7.19 -22.22 0.36
N TYR A 710 7.64 -21.01 0.56
CA TYR A 710 7.48 -19.88 -0.36
C TYR A 710 8.84 -19.45 -0.87
N ALA A 711 8.94 -19.14 -2.14
CA ALA A 711 10.12 -18.52 -2.73
C ALA A 711 9.71 -17.60 -3.86
N ASN A 712 10.33 -16.45 -3.95
CA ASN A 712 10.27 -15.57 -5.12
C ASN A 712 11.63 -15.00 -5.47
N GLY A 713 11.73 -14.48 -6.68
CA GLY A 713 12.92 -13.77 -7.11
C GLY A 713 12.69 -12.93 -8.35
N THR A 714 13.45 -11.86 -8.43
CA THR A 714 13.53 -11.00 -9.60
C THR A 714 14.99 -10.85 -10.00
N VAL A 715 15.26 -10.93 -11.27
CA VAL A 715 16.57 -10.56 -11.86
C VAL A 715 16.30 -9.60 -13.00
N GLY A 716 16.87 -8.41 -12.93
CA GLY A 716 16.57 -7.38 -13.92
C GLY A 716 17.64 -6.31 -14.03
N LYS A 717 17.38 -5.36 -14.90
CA LYS A 717 18.17 -4.14 -15.04
C LYS A 717 17.29 -3.01 -15.50
N ALA A 718 17.62 -1.81 -15.05
CA ALA A 718 17.05 -0.56 -15.55
C ALA A 718 18.16 0.39 -15.94
N ASN A 719 18.10 0.89 -17.17
CA ASN A 719 19.12 1.80 -17.70
C ASN A 719 18.47 2.98 -18.40
N TYR A 720 19.08 4.15 -18.23
CA TYR A 720 18.76 5.31 -19.05
C TYR A 720 19.19 5.08 -20.51
N THR A 721 18.42 5.66 -21.44
CA THR A 721 18.61 5.50 -22.87
C THR A 721 18.46 6.86 -23.56
N GLY A 722 19.12 7.04 -24.69
CA GLY A 722 19.02 8.26 -25.48
C GLY A 722 20.39 8.78 -25.97
N SER A 723 20.37 9.82 -26.81
CA SER A 723 21.59 10.43 -27.32
C SER A 723 22.29 11.23 -26.21
N GLY A 724 23.59 11.01 -26.03
CA GLY A 724 24.36 11.69 -24.99
C GLY A 724 24.36 11.03 -23.62
N VAL A 725 23.59 9.97 -23.43
CA VAL A 725 23.58 9.19 -22.19
C VAL A 725 24.67 8.11 -22.27
N PRO A 726 25.53 7.96 -21.26
CA PRO A 726 26.51 6.87 -21.21
C PRO A 726 25.80 5.51 -21.23
N SER A 727 26.33 4.58 -22.01
CA SER A 727 25.78 3.23 -22.07
C SER A 727 25.88 2.55 -20.70
N GLY A 728 24.77 2.00 -20.22
CA GLY A 728 24.72 1.26 -18.97
C GLY A 728 24.57 2.14 -17.73
N LEU A 729 24.26 3.43 -17.86
CA LEU A 729 23.89 4.27 -16.71
C LEU A 729 22.59 3.71 -16.08
N ASN A 730 22.67 3.37 -14.80
CA ASN A 730 21.57 2.74 -14.09
C ASN A 730 20.47 3.75 -13.73
N VAL A 731 19.22 3.29 -13.75
CA VAL A 731 18.11 3.98 -13.08
C VAL A 731 18.26 3.75 -11.57
N ALA A 732 18.09 4.81 -10.79
CA ALA A 732 18.14 4.73 -9.32
C ALA A 732 17.09 3.74 -8.77
N ASP A 733 17.28 3.27 -7.54
CA ASP A 733 16.37 2.43 -6.78
C ASP A 733 15.95 1.13 -7.46
N THR A 734 16.79 0.64 -8.38
CA THR A 734 16.54 -0.59 -9.12
C THR A 734 17.61 -1.63 -8.82
N PRO A 735 17.35 -2.58 -7.89
CA PRO A 735 18.32 -3.62 -7.57
C PRO A 735 18.50 -4.60 -8.75
N ALA A 736 19.73 -5.12 -8.88
CA ALA A 736 20.05 -6.14 -9.88
C ALA A 736 19.23 -7.43 -9.67
N TYR A 737 18.85 -7.71 -8.42
CA TYR A 737 17.98 -8.83 -8.07
C TYR A 737 17.27 -8.56 -6.73
N THR A 738 16.12 -9.20 -6.54
CA THR A 738 15.49 -9.38 -5.22
C THR A 738 15.18 -10.85 -5.02
N GLN A 739 15.13 -11.29 -3.76
CA GLN A 739 14.75 -12.64 -3.38
C GLN A 739 13.89 -12.58 -2.13
N GLY A 740 12.83 -13.39 -2.11
CA GLY A 740 12.03 -13.66 -0.92
C GLY A 740 12.00 -15.15 -0.64
N LEU A 741 12.24 -15.54 0.61
CA LEU A 741 12.11 -16.93 1.05
C LEU A 741 11.23 -16.99 2.29
N GLY A 742 10.28 -17.92 2.32
CA GLY A 742 9.39 -18.16 3.44
C GLY A 742 9.28 -19.64 3.75
N LEU A 743 9.49 -20.00 4.99
CA LEU A 743 9.16 -21.35 5.50
C LEU A 743 8.10 -21.17 6.57
N THR A 744 6.91 -21.76 6.33
CA THR A 744 5.79 -21.64 7.27
C THR A 744 5.28 -23.02 7.68
N TYR A 745 4.78 -23.08 8.91
CA TYR A 745 4.09 -24.24 9.44
C TYR A 745 2.72 -23.80 9.96
N GLN A 746 1.67 -24.41 9.40
CA GLN A 746 0.28 -24.07 9.70
C GLN A 746 -0.51 -25.34 10.00
N ALA A 747 -0.50 -25.75 11.25
CA ALA A 747 -1.26 -26.91 11.73
C ALA A 747 -1.47 -26.86 13.24
N HIS A 748 -2.47 -27.57 13.75
CA HIS A 748 -2.76 -27.75 15.17
C HIS A 748 -2.96 -26.42 15.95
N GLY A 749 -3.42 -25.38 15.26
CA GLY A 749 -3.56 -24.04 15.83
C GLY A 749 -2.27 -23.24 15.87
N MET A 750 -1.15 -23.76 15.38
CA MET A 750 0.10 -23.04 15.25
C MET A 750 0.25 -22.48 13.84
N ASP A 751 0.66 -21.20 13.77
CA ASP A 751 1.10 -20.54 12.54
C ASP A 751 2.52 -20.02 12.82
N LEU A 752 3.52 -20.78 12.37
CA LEU A 752 4.94 -20.44 12.57
C LEU A 752 5.53 -20.06 11.22
N GLY A 753 6.39 -19.06 11.18
CA GLY A 753 7.00 -18.61 9.94
C GLY A 753 8.36 -17.95 10.12
N VAL A 754 9.27 -18.23 9.20
CA VAL A 754 10.50 -17.49 8.99
C VAL A 754 10.45 -16.97 7.57
N ILE A 755 10.57 -15.65 7.43
CA ILE A 755 10.52 -14.97 6.14
C ILE A 755 11.78 -14.14 5.97
N GLU A 756 12.49 -14.36 4.89
CA GLU A 756 13.65 -13.59 4.46
C GLU A 756 13.30 -12.72 3.25
N LYS A 757 13.79 -11.52 3.22
CA LYS A 757 13.89 -10.65 2.03
C LYS A 757 15.35 -10.28 1.81
N ARG A 758 15.86 -10.58 0.63
CA ARG A 758 17.19 -10.18 0.16
C ARG A 758 17.06 -9.21 -0.99
N VAL A 759 17.83 -8.13 -0.94
CA VAL A 759 17.92 -7.10 -1.98
C VAL A 759 19.35 -7.09 -2.49
N GLY A 760 19.53 -7.12 -3.81
CA GLY A 760 20.82 -6.99 -4.49
C GLY A 760 21.36 -5.58 -4.38
N ASP A 761 22.50 -5.37 -4.95
CA ASP A 761 23.08 -4.03 -5.07
C ASP A 761 22.30 -3.15 -6.04
N TYR A 762 22.29 -1.87 -5.75
CA TYR A 762 21.69 -0.84 -6.59
C TYR A 762 22.33 0.53 -6.35
N TYR A 763 21.82 1.54 -7.03
CA TYR A 763 22.30 2.90 -6.92
C TYR A 763 21.17 3.83 -6.53
N ASN A 764 21.45 4.75 -5.62
CA ASN A 764 20.59 5.91 -5.36
C ASN A 764 21.20 7.16 -6.03
N ASP A 765 20.39 8.16 -6.24
CA ASP A 765 20.83 9.48 -6.63
C ASP A 765 20.13 10.56 -5.78
N ASN A 766 20.47 11.81 -6.00
CA ASN A 766 19.84 12.94 -5.31
C ASN A 766 18.70 13.57 -6.15
N GLY A 767 17.99 12.77 -6.94
CA GLY A 767 17.01 13.22 -7.92
C GLY A 767 17.65 13.65 -9.25
N SER A 768 18.97 13.56 -9.37
CA SER A 768 19.70 13.83 -10.61
C SER A 768 20.48 12.59 -11.01
N TYR A 769 20.19 12.05 -12.17
CA TYR A 769 20.88 10.85 -12.71
C TYR A 769 22.40 11.03 -12.91
N HIS A 770 22.94 12.17 -12.51
CA HIS A 770 24.38 12.48 -12.59
C HIS A 770 25.17 11.97 -11.39
N ASN A 771 24.54 11.83 -10.23
CA ASN A 771 25.19 11.45 -8.97
C ASN A 771 24.58 10.16 -8.45
N GLN A 772 25.31 9.08 -8.60
CA GLN A 772 24.87 7.79 -8.13
C GLN A 772 25.73 7.30 -6.96
N ALA A 773 25.10 7.03 -5.84
CA ALA A 773 25.71 6.41 -4.68
C ALA A 773 25.39 4.91 -4.67
N TYR A 774 26.42 4.09 -4.44
CA TYR A 774 26.25 2.64 -4.37
C TYR A 774 25.62 2.21 -3.04
N VAL A 775 24.60 1.37 -3.12
CA VAL A 775 23.98 0.67 -1.98
C VAL A 775 24.36 -0.80 -2.05
N ALA A 776 24.95 -1.30 -0.98
CA ALA A 776 25.42 -2.69 -0.91
C ALA A 776 24.24 -3.67 -0.73
N PRO A 777 24.37 -4.91 -1.21
CA PRO A 777 23.32 -5.93 -1.00
C PRO A 777 23.06 -6.17 0.48
N TYR A 778 21.79 -6.38 0.84
CA TYR A 778 21.39 -6.64 2.21
C TYR A 778 20.28 -7.69 2.29
N ASN A 779 20.06 -8.22 3.49
CA ASN A 779 18.95 -9.10 3.79
C ASN A 779 18.30 -8.75 5.13
N ASN A 780 17.02 -9.05 5.22
CA ASN A 780 16.22 -8.94 6.43
C ASN A 780 15.49 -10.26 6.66
N VAL A 781 15.50 -10.74 7.90
CA VAL A 781 14.83 -11.99 8.29
C VAL A 781 13.87 -11.72 9.42
N ASN A 782 12.63 -12.15 9.26
CA ASN A 782 11.57 -12.01 10.25
C ASN A 782 11.09 -13.38 10.74
N LEU A 783 10.74 -13.47 12.03
CA LEU A 783 10.22 -14.67 12.68
C LEU A 783 8.83 -14.40 13.24
N PHE A 784 7.90 -15.35 13.01
CA PHE A 784 6.53 -15.31 13.50
C PHE A 784 6.19 -16.61 14.21
N LEU A 785 5.67 -16.50 15.42
CA LEU A 785 5.25 -17.63 16.26
C LEU A 785 3.86 -17.32 16.80
N ASN A 786 2.83 -17.93 16.21
CA ASN A 786 1.46 -17.68 16.59
C ASN A 786 0.79 -18.96 17.05
N TYR A 787 -0.08 -18.84 18.03
CA TYR A 787 -0.94 -19.92 18.50
C TYR A 787 -2.39 -19.46 18.54
N THR A 788 -3.25 -20.16 17.82
CA THR A 788 -4.70 -19.94 17.78
C THR A 788 -5.39 -20.99 18.63
N ILE A 789 -6.18 -20.56 19.59
CA ILE A 789 -7.01 -21.44 20.41
C ILE A 789 -8.12 -21.99 19.51
N ARG A 790 -8.10 -23.32 19.32
CA ARG A 790 -9.12 -24.06 18.54
C ARG A 790 -9.88 -24.99 19.48
N ARG A 791 -10.96 -24.51 20.05
CA ARG A 791 -11.88 -25.28 20.90
C ARG A 791 -13.29 -24.80 20.59
N SER A 792 -14.27 -25.68 20.65
CA SER A 792 -15.69 -25.30 20.61
C SER A 792 -16.07 -24.54 21.89
N SER A 793 -15.64 -23.32 22.00
CA SER A 793 -15.84 -22.45 23.16
C SER A 793 -16.07 -21.01 22.68
N LEU A 794 -16.57 -20.19 23.58
CA LEU A 794 -16.76 -18.74 23.34
C LEU A 794 -15.48 -18.03 22.82
N PHE A 795 -14.30 -18.57 23.11
CA PHE A 795 -12.98 -18.01 22.78
C PHE A 795 -12.30 -18.68 21.58
N ASP A 796 -13.04 -19.47 20.79
CA ASP A 796 -12.50 -20.07 19.57
C ASP A 796 -12.01 -19.02 18.61
N GLY A 797 -10.79 -19.21 18.11
CA GLY A 797 -10.13 -18.23 17.24
C GLY A 797 -9.29 -17.18 17.96
N SER A 798 -9.30 -17.13 19.31
CA SER A 798 -8.39 -16.26 20.08
C SER A 798 -6.94 -16.64 19.82
N LYS A 799 -6.05 -15.63 19.75
CA LYS A 799 -4.69 -15.83 19.26
C LYS A 799 -3.65 -15.13 20.13
N ILE A 800 -2.54 -15.81 20.36
CA ILE A 800 -1.31 -15.21 20.88
C ILE A 800 -0.33 -15.14 19.71
N ARG A 801 0.27 -13.98 19.49
CA ARG A 801 1.23 -13.75 18.42
C ARG A 801 2.53 -13.23 19.00
N PHE A 802 3.64 -13.73 18.51
CA PHE A 802 4.97 -13.22 18.76
C PHE A 802 5.68 -13.01 17.43
N SER A 803 6.20 -11.83 17.21
CA SER A 803 6.97 -11.50 16.02
C SER A 803 8.32 -10.90 16.38
N VAL A 804 9.32 -11.21 15.56
CA VAL A 804 10.64 -10.61 15.59
C VAL A 804 10.96 -10.09 14.20
N ASN A 805 11.17 -8.79 14.08
CA ASN A 805 11.64 -8.18 12.84
C ASN A 805 13.16 -8.00 12.94
N ASN A 806 13.84 -8.12 11.80
CA ASN A 806 15.29 -8.06 11.72
C ASN A 806 15.94 -9.00 12.75
N LEU A 807 15.64 -10.31 12.65
CA LEU A 807 16.03 -11.34 13.60
C LEU A 807 17.53 -11.33 13.94
N PHE A 808 18.38 -11.05 12.98
CA PHE A 808 19.83 -11.04 13.11
C PHE A 808 20.40 -9.69 13.53
N ASN A 809 19.54 -8.66 13.70
CA ASN A 809 19.94 -7.29 14.01
C ASN A 809 20.97 -6.74 13.02
N SER A 810 20.70 -6.96 11.74
CA SER A 810 21.57 -6.51 10.67
C SER A 810 21.41 -5.01 10.45
N ASP A 811 22.54 -4.30 10.46
CA ASP A 811 22.63 -2.87 10.20
C ASP A 811 22.83 -2.68 8.69
N ASN A 812 21.79 -2.26 7.95
CA ASN A 812 21.85 -2.10 6.50
C ASN A 812 21.55 -0.66 6.10
N VAL A 813 22.38 -0.11 5.22
CA VAL A 813 22.04 1.13 4.50
C VAL A 813 21.10 0.74 3.38
N VAL A 814 19.94 1.37 3.33
CA VAL A 814 18.88 1.05 2.35
C VAL A 814 18.57 2.22 1.43
N ASP A 815 19.14 3.38 1.70
CA ASP A 815 19.03 4.54 0.82
C ASP A 815 20.14 5.54 1.16
N VAL A 816 20.67 6.21 0.15
CA VAL A 816 21.74 7.20 0.26
C VAL A 816 21.40 8.44 -0.55
N PHE A 817 21.29 9.56 0.15
CA PHE A 817 21.27 10.88 -0.51
C PHE A 817 22.70 11.41 -0.59
N PRO A 818 23.35 11.36 -1.76
CA PRO A 818 24.72 11.80 -1.90
C PRO A 818 24.84 13.32 -1.76
N PHE A 819 25.76 13.79 -0.93
CA PHE A 819 26.03 15.21 -0.69
C PHE A 819 26.60 15.93 -1.91
N ASN A 820 27.49 15.27 -2.66
CA ASN A 820 28.14 15.89 -3.79
C ASN A 820 27.21 15.92 -5.01
N SER A 821 26.50 17.01 -5.21
CA SER A 821 25.96 17.37 -6.51
C SER A 821 27.09 17.98 -7.34
N PRO A 822 27.62 17.31 -8.39
CA PRO A 822 28.39 18.05 -9.36
C PRO A 822 27.46 19.05 -10.01
N THR A 823 27.82 20.32 -9.98
CA THR A 823 27.28 21.33 -10.91
C THR A 823 27.30 20.70 -12.30
N PRO A 824 26.21 20.69 -13.08
CA PRO A 824 26.22 20.21 -14.45
C PRO A 824 27.25 21.03 -15.21
N VAL A 825 28.43 20.48 -15.39
CA VAL A 825 29.43 21.10 -16.24
C VAL A 825 28.98 20.85 -17.66
N ASN A 826 28.32 21.85 -18.25
CA ASN A 826 28.01 21.93 -19.68
C ASN A 826 28.01 20.59 -20.42
N GLY A 827 26.97 19.82 -20.22
CA GLY A 827 26.48 18.83 -21.20
C GLY A 827 27.17 17.49 -21.29
N SER A 828 28.14 17.09 -20.44
CA SER A 828 28.86 15.86 -20.75
C SER A 828 29.54 15.06 -19.63
N ALA A 829 29.33 15.33 -18.38
CA ALA A 829 29.94 14.51 -17.33
C ALA A 829 28.91 13.83 -16.43
N TYR A 830 28.41 12.68 -16.86
CA TYR A 830 27.76 11.74 -15.95
C TYR A 830 28.83 11.09 -15.07
N ILE A 831 28.76 11.30 -13.76
CA ILE A 831 29.61 10.58 -12.82
C ILE A 831 28.87 9.31 -12.42
N ALA A 832 29.39 8.17 -12.80
CA ALA A 832 28.75 6.88 -12.62
C ALA A 832 28.65 6.48 -11.14
N THR A 833 29.53 6.93 -10.25
CA THR A 833 29.53 6.58 -8.82
C THR A 833 30.26 7.64 -8.03
N THR A 834 29.66 8.09 -6.92
CA THR A 834 30.34 8.93 -5.94
C THR A 834 30.99 8.06 -4.86
N ALA A 835 32.19 8.41 -4.44
CA ALA A 835 32.77 7.83 -3.23
C ALA A 835 31.92 8.21 -2.02
N PRO A 836 31.74 7.30 -1.03
CA PRO A 836 31.00 7.62 0.18
C PRO A 836 31.53 8.87 0.87
N SER A 837 30.64 9.83 1.10
CA SER A 837 30.94 11.08 1.79
C SER A 837 30.48 11.01 3.26
N PRO A 838 31.22 11.61 4.21
CA PRO A 838 30.74 11.81 5.58
C PRO A 838 29.40 12.60 5.64
N LEU A 839 29.11 13.37 4.60
CA LEU A 839 27.95 14.24 4.49
C LEU A 839 26.79 13.59 3.70
N ASP A 840 26.94 12.35 3.23
CA ASP A 840 25.80 11.61 2.68
C ASP A 840 24.74 11.42 3.77
N GLN A 841 23.50 11.70 3.46
CA GLN A 841 22.39 11.35 4.33
C GLN A 841 21.98 9.89 4.08
N LEU A 842 21.70 9.16 5.13
CA LEU A 842 21.43 7.74 5.05
C LEU A 842 20.05 7.38 5.61
N ASN A 843 19.32 6.56 4.88
CA ASN A 843 18.23 5.78 5.45
C ASN A 843 18.73 4.36 5.74
N LEU A 844 18.33 3.85 6.90
CA LEU A 844 18.84 2.62 7.48
C LEU A 844 17.68 1.67 7.79
N THR A 845 17.94 0.36 7.77
CA THR A 845 16.99 -0.58 8.36
C THR A 845 16.85 -0.31 9.86
N SER A 846 15.64 -0.43 10.38
CA SER A 846 15.44 -0.41 11.83
C SER A 846 16.13 -1.62 12.46
N GLY A 847 16.62 -1.44 13.69
CA GLY A 847 17.20 -2.52 14.50
C GLY A 847 16.18 -3.62 14.81
N ARG A 848 16.67 -4.75 15.37
CA ARG A 848 15.82 -5.85 15.77
C ARG A 848 14.71 -5.40 16.73
N SER A 849 13.48 -5.78 16.41
CA SER A 849 12.32 -5.49 17.25
C SER A 849 11.49 -6.73 17.55
N PHE A 850 10.88 -6.75 18.72
CA PHE A 850 10.01 -7.81 19.21
C PHE A 850 8.62 -7.24 19.47
N MET A 851 7.59 -8.05 19.19
CA MET A 851 6.23 -7.71 19.54
C MET A 851 5.46 -8.94 19.99
N VAL A 852 4.73 -8.80 21.09
CA VAL A 852 3.76 -9.79 21.57
C VAL A 852 2.38 -9.21 21.43
N SER A 853 1.47 -9.94 20.80
CA SER A 853 0.07 -9.55 20.68
C SER A 853 -0.83 -10.63 21.28
N PHE A 854 -1.85 -10.18 21.97
CA PHE A 854 -2.92 -11.02 22.47
C PHE A 854 -4.25 -10.55 21.89
N LYS A 855 -4.81 -11.36 20.99
CA LYS A 855 -6.12 -11.14 20.37
C LYS A 855 -7.14 -12.08 21.00
N LEU A 856 -8.16 -11.52 21.60
CA LEU A 856 -9.31 -12.26 22.10
C LEU A 856 -10.39 -12.26 21.01
N VAL A 857 -10.96 -13.42 20.73
CA VAL A 857 -12.12 -13.53 19.83
C VAL A 857 -13.29 -14.06 20.65
N ILE A 858 -14.34 -13.26 20.77
CA ILE A 858 -15.57 -13.62 21.46
C ILE A 858 -16.66 -13.75 20.42
N ASN A 859 -17.04 -14.97 20.11
CA ASN A 859 -18.11 -15.29 19.19
C ASN A 859 -19.40 -15.52 19.98
N ARG A 860 -20.47 -14.85 19.58
CA ARG A 860 -21.78 -15.14 20.15
C ARG A 860 -22.39 -16.30 19.37
N GLU A 861 -22.39 -17.47 19.97
CA GLU A 861 -23.20 -18.57 19.47
C GLU A 861 -24.69 -18.17 19.57
N LYS A 862 -25.42 -18.35 18.49
CA LYS A 862 -26.89 -18.23 18.52
C LYS A 862 -27.51 -19.53 18.96
#